data_5954df27da70164393485b7acf38704e
#
_entry.id   5954df27da70164393485b7acf38704e
#
_cell.length_a   1.000
_cell.length_b   1.000
_cell.length_c   1.000
_cell.angle_alpha   90.00
_cell.angle_beta   90.00
_cell.angle_gamma   90.00
#
_symmetry.space_group_name_H-M   'P 1'
#
loop_
_entity.id
_entity.type
_entity.pdbx_description
1 polymer ?
#
loop_
_entity_poly.entity_id
_entity_poly.type
_entity_poly.pdbx_seq_one_letter_code
_entity_poly.pdbx_strand_id
1 'polypeptide(L)'
;MLALKPSSTENQDPAYMSRIRKLLDQFNQAPPSICVERALAFTRSHQKSEGKNILLRRALAFREVCQNLPLAILDHELLVGTPGAMQRPGPVCPEISWKWLEEELDSIDSRARDPYLLTKEQKKILRQEIFPYWRGRSVEELTLSRLPPETKKLGVDSGILDSEIKWRSGVAEITPGYEEIVFKKGFKGIKKEAEQALSLLDPTQPQDLDRVSFYTSMIEVCQGIITLGQRYAAKAADLAKTEKDPDRRAELEKIAGICKWVPENPPRSFWEALQMVWFAQIGCTLSENGPAFNLGRFDQYMYPYYERDLREEILTRDQAQELIDCLWIKLSEWLWLLPENGAEYYGGYNAFQNLTVGGVAKDGKDAVNELSYMCLQATEDVKLPQPALSVRIHNDTPEDFLRAACRLSRLGTGFPAFHNDRIGTAMMMYAGLPPDEARDWNLLGCVVPHQKKVGEWTDAGAYNLAAAVEWALNNGRSRLTAEQMGLATGDPAKFETFAQFKDAFMRQLKYMLRQVAVTTLVEQEVHLECMPRPFISAIVDGCMDKGRDISRGGARYNVGPGWVMVGVADTANSLAALEKLVFKEKRISMPDLLAALDNNFEGHTEIQQMLNQCPKYGNDDDSVDRFAVEITDFADRELRQYKDRLGCRFHNAMMGLTNNIPTGKVLGALPSGRKAGVPLAEGCSPHAGTDASGPTACMRSIAKINHENHPGGTLLNIKFTPALLEGEKAIGDLAGLIRGFFDLGGYHCQFNVIDVETLRDAQENPQDYQDLLVRVAGYSARFVNLSREVQEEIIRRTTHQAM
;
A
#
# COMPACT_ATOMS: atom_id res chain seq x y z
N MET A 1 -29.73 -11.52 17.84
CA MET A 1 -29.72 -12.55 16.78
C MET A 1 -30.08 -11.88 15.45
N LEU A 2 -29.11 -11.29 14.78
CA LEU A 2 -29.27 -10.74 13.43
C LEU A 2 -28.48 -11.66 12.49
N ALA A 3 -29.06 -12.79 12.16
CA ALA A 3 -28.57 -13.65 11.11
C ALA A 3 -28.87 -12.97 9.77
N LEU A 4 -27.85 -12.75 8.95
CA LEU A 4 -28.04 -12.53 7.52
C LEU A 4 -28.84 -13.74 7.00
N LYS A 5 -30.09 -13.52 6.61
CA LYS A 5 -30.88 -14.56 5.95
C LYS A 5 -30.15 -14.92 4.65
N PRO A 6 -29.90 -16.21 4.35
CA PRO A 6 -29.45 -16.58 3.02
C PRO A 6 -30.52 -16.13 2.03
N SER A 7 -30.13 -15.37 1.01
CA SER A 7 -31.00 -14.95 -0.07
C SER A 7 -31.39 -16.15 -0.92
N SER A 8 -32.47 -16.79 -0.57
CA SER A 8 -33.15 -17.77 -1.43
C SER A 8 -34.59 -17.29 -1.61
N THR A 9 -34.79 -16.32 -2.48
CA THR A 9 -36.02 -16.09 -3.27
C THR A 9 -35.68 -15.12 -4.37
N GLU A 10 -36.21 -15.35 -5.57
CA GLU A 10 -36.04 -14.62 -6.82
C GLU A 10 -35.67 -13.14 -6.67
N ASN A 11 -34.48 -12.78 -7.13
CA ASN A 11 -33.80 -11.50 -6.94
C ASN A 11 -34.52 -10.35 -7.65
N GLN A 12 -35.17 -9.50 -6.88
CA GLN A 12 -35.15 -8.07 -7.20
C GLN A 12 -34.02 -7.44 -6.40
N ASP A 13 -33.01 -6.87 -7.09
CA ASP A 13 -31.96 -6.11 -6.43
C ASP A 13 -32.56 -5.00 -5.54
N PRO A 14 -31.92 -4.66 -4.42
CA PRO A 14 -32.32 -3.53 -3.60
C PRO A 14 -32.45 -2.25 -4.43
N ALA A 15 -33.42 -1.40 -4.13
CA ALA A 15 -33.73 -0.19 -4.92
C ALA A 15 -32.50 0.72 -5.10
N TYR A 16 -31.61 0.79 -4.12
CA TYR A 16 -30.39 1.61 -4.18
C TYR A 16 -29.38 1.12 -5.23
N MET A 17 -29.37 -0.17 -5.59
CA MET A 17 -28.47 -0.71 -6.61
C MET A 17 -28.65 -0.07 -7.99
N SER A 18 -29.80 0.51 -8.28
CA SER A 18 -30.01 1.26 -9.53
C SER A 18 -29.07 2.47 -9.65
N ARG A 19 -28.85 3.20 -8.53
CA ARG A 19 -27.91 4.31 -8.47
C ARG A 19 -26.46 3.82 -8.59
N ILE A 20 -26.13 2.79 -7.82
CA ILE A 20 -24.77 2.23 -7.77
C ILE A 20 -24.34 1.78 -9.18
N ARG A 21 -25.20 1.09 -9.92
CA ARG A 21 -24.92 0.71 -11.31
C ARG A 21 -24.64 1.91 -12.22
N LYS A 22 -25.44 2.98 -12.12
CA LYS A 22 -25.22 4.19 -12.93
C LYS A 22 -23.87 4.85 -12.60
N LEU A 23 -23.49 4.90 -11.33
CA LEU A 23 -22.20 5.43 -10.90
C LEU A 23 -21.04 4.54 -11.36
N LEU A 24 -21.21 3.21 -11.33
CA LEU A 24 -20.23 2.26 -11.88
C LEU A 24 -20.08 2.39 -13.39
N ASP A 25 -21.19 2.56 -14.12
CA ASP A 25 -21.17 2.80 -15.57
C ASP A 25 -20.40 4.08 -15.90
N GLN A 26 -20.64 5.17 -15.16
CA GLN A 26 -19.91 6.43 -15.30
C GLN A 26 -18.41 6.23 -15.00
N PHE A 27 -18.08 5.54 -13.90
CA PHE A 27 -16.72 5.24 -13.52
C PHE A 27 -15.99 4.43 -14.60
N ASN A 28 -16.63 3.39 -15.15
CA ASN A 28 -16.04 2.53 -16.17
C ASN A 28 -15.83 3.25 -17.50
N GLN A 29 -16.67 4.25 -17.82
CA GLN A 29 -16.51 5.08 -19.01
C GLN A 29 -15.47 6.19 -18.85
N ALA A 30 -15.11 6.57 -17.62
CA ALA A 30 -14.15 7.62 -17.36
C ALA A 30 -12.72 7.12 -17.56
N PRO A 31 -11.96 7.67 -18.52
CA PRO A 31 -10.58 7.24 -18.72
C PRO A 31 -9.65 7.79 -17.63
N PRO A 32 -8.60 7.05 -17.24
CA PRO A 32 -7.52 7.59 -16.42
C PRO A 32 -6.89 8.81 -17.10
N SER A 33 -6.75 9.91 -16.38
CA SER A 33 -6.34 11.18 -16.99
C SER A 33 -5.38 11.95 -16.09
N ILE A 34 -4.38 12.60 -16.67
CA ILE A 34 -3.48 13.48 -15.91
C ILE A 34 -4.19 14.80 -15.61
N CYS A 35 -4.08 15.25 -14.36
CA CYS A 35 -4.61 16.51 -13.88
C CYS A 35 -3.48 17.49 -13.56
N VAL A 36 -3.37 18.59 -14.30
CA VAL A 36 -2.29 19.58 -14.17
C VAL A 36 -2.64 20.74 -13.25
N GLU A 37 -3.90 20.90 -12.88
CA GLU A 37 -4.42 22.05 -12.15
C GLU A 37 -3.81 22.19 -10.75
N ARG A 38 -3.62 21.06 -10.05
CA ARG A 38 -2.90 21.03 -8.79
C ARG A 38 -1.47 21.55 -8.97
N ALA A 39 -0.75 20.98 -9.93
CA ALA A 39 0.65 21.33 -10.20
C ALA A 39 0.81 22.81 -10.55
N LEU A 40 -0.10 23.35 -11.35
CA LEU A 40 -0.10 24.75 -11.77
C LEU A 40 -0.33 25.70 -10.59
N ALA A 41 -1.35 25.45 -9.77
CA ALA A 41 -1.65 26.24 -8.58
C ALA A 41 -0.51 26.16 -7.56
N PHE A 42 0.03 24.94 -7.36
CA PHE A 42 1.14 24.69 -6.44
C PHE A 42 2.42 25.42 -6.89
N THR A 43 2.77 25.35 -8.17
CA THR A 43 3.92 26.05 -8.75
C THR A 43 3.80 27.57 -8.60
N ARG A 44 2.65 28.14 -8.98
CA ARG A 44 2.40 29.58 -8.87
C ARG A 44 2.48 30.10 -7.43
N SER A 45 1.95 29.32 -6.47
CA SER A 45 2.06 29.63 -5.05
C SER A 45 3.49 29.59 -4.56
N HIS A 46 4.28 28.59 -4.98
CA HIS A 46 5.70 28.49 -4.65
C HIS A 46 6.52 29.67 -5.21
N GLN A 47 6.23 30.13 -6.41
CA GLN A 47 6.84 31.34 -6.99
C GLN A 47 6.52 32.59 -6.17
N LYS A 48 5.25 32.78 -5.78
CA LYS A 48 4.80 33.93 -4.97
C LYS A 48 5.36 33.92 -3.54
N SER A 49 5.69 32.76 -3.01
CA SER A 49 6.14 32.58 -1.62
C SER A 49 7.65 32.31 -1.48
N GLU A 50 8.43 32.56 -2.53
CA GLU A 50 9.87 32.35 -2.52
C GLU A 50 10.55 33.12 -1.37
N GLY A 51 11.52 32.48 -0.68
CA GLY A 51 12.17 33.04 0.52
C GLY A 51 11.45 32.79 1.85
N LYS A 52 10.18 32.32 1.85
CA LYS A 52 9.50 31.89 3.09
C LYS A 52 9.97 30.49 3.53
N ASN A 53 9.72 30.16 4.79
CA ASN A 53 9.95 28.82 5.32
C ASN A 53 9.21 27.76 4.46
N ILE A 54 9.86 26.63 4.16
CA ILE A 54 9.34 25.61 3.24
C ILE A 54 8.00 24.99 3.71
N LEU A 55 7.81 24.78 5.01
CA LEU A 55 6.56 24.29 5.57
C LEU A 55 5.40 25.26 5.26
N LEU A 56 5.63 26.55 5.46
CA LEU A 56 4.63 27.59 5.15
C LEU A 56 4.37 27.69 3.64
N ARG A 57 5.41 27.55 2.79
CA ARG A 57 5.24 27.56 1.34
C ARG A 57 4.33 26.43 0.88
N ARG A 58 4.52 25.22 1.40
CA ARG A 58 3.66 24.06 1.07
C ARG A 58 2.23 24.26 1.58
N ALA A 59 2.06 24.84 2.76
CA ALA A 59 0.73 25.16 3.31
C ALA A 59 -0.02 26.20 2.46
N LEU A 60 0.66 27.26 2.04
CA LEU A 60 0.10 28.26 1.12
C LEU A 60 -0.25 27.67 -0.24
N ALA A 61 0.60 26.75 -0.76
CA ALA A 61 0.35 26.07 -2.00
C ALA A 61 -0.88 25.15 -1.91
N PHE A 62 -1.02 24.38 -0.82
CA PHE A 62 -2.22 23.59 -0.57
C PHE A 62 -3.49 24.45 -0.54
N ARG A 63 -3.45 25.59 0.15
CA ARG A 63 -4.57 26.55 0.17
C ARG A 63 -4.89 27.08 -1.22
N GLU A 64 -3.88 27.47 -2.01
CA GLU A 64 -4.06 27.96 -3.39
C GLU A 64 -4.73 26.88 -4.26
N VAL A 65 -4.32 25.59 -4.12
CA VAL A 65 -4.96 24.46 -4.81
C VAL A 65 -6.43 24.37 -4.41
N CYS A 66 -6.76 24.33 -3.11
CA CYS A 66 -8.13 24.25 -2.63
C CYS A 66 -9.02 25.43 -3.10
N GLN A 67 -8.43 26.59 -3.30
CA GLN A 67 -9.14 27.79 -3.80
C GLN A 67 -9.42 27.75 -5.29
N ASN A 68 -8.57 27.07 -6.08
CA ASN A 68 -8.59 27.17 -7.54
C ASN A 68 -8.88 25.86 -8.27
N LEU A 69 -8.88 24.71 -7.58
CA LEU A 69 -9.19 23.43 -8.20
C LEU A 69 -10.55 23.49 -8.90
N PRO A 70 -10.69 23.08 -10.17
CA PRO A 70 -11.98 22.94 -10.81
C PRO A 70 -12.87 21.95 -10.06
N LEU A 71 -14.15 22.29 -9.92
CA LEU A 71 -15.10 21.46 -9.20
C LEU A 71 -16.10 20.81 -10.14
N ALA A 72 -16.33 19.50 -9.96
CA ALA A 72 -17.40 18.76 -10.60
C ALA A 72 -18.28 18.11 -9.53
N ILE A 73 -19.59 18.05 -9.81
CA ILE A 73 -20.57 17.19 -9.13
C ILE A 73 -21.25 16.44 -10.26
N LEU A 74 -21.06 15.13 -10.29
CA LEU A 74 -21.61 14.28 -11.34
C LEU A 74 -23.05 13.88 -11.04
N ASP A 75 -23.75 13.44 -12.09
CA ASP A 75 -25.10 12.92 -11.92
C ASP A 75 -25.10 11.72 -10.98
N HIS A 76 -26.12 11.60 -10.16
CA HIS A 76 -26.33 10.53 -9.18
C HIS A 76 -25.36 10.51 -7.97
N GLU A 77 -24.33 11.37 -7.91
CA GLU A 77 -23.44 11.41 -6.73
C GLU A 77 -24.18 11.86 -5.46
N LEU A 78 -23.96 11.14 -4.36
CA LEU A 78 -24.37 11.52 -3.00
C LEU A 78 -23.19 12.04 -2.18
N LEU A 79 -21.98 11.52 -2.42
CA LEU A 79 -20.72 12.04 -1.91
C LEU A 79 -20.01 12.79 -3.02
N VAL A 80 -19.62 14.03 -2.76
CA VAL A 80 -19.07 14.91 -3.78
C VAL A 80 -17.64 15.29 -3.54
N GLY A 81 -16.94 15.55 -4.61
CA GLY A 81 -15.53 15.93 -4.58
C GLY A 81 -14.64 15.00 -5.39
N THR A 82 -13.58 15.56 -5.94
CA THR A 82 -12.55 14.85 -6.67
C THR A 82 -11.22 15.60 -6.49
N PRO A 83 -10.07 14.93 -6.42
CA PRO A 83 -8.76 15.59 -6.34
C PRO A 83 -8.29 16.21 -7.67
N GLY A 84 -9.14 16.27 -8.68
CA GLY A 84 -8.86 16.84 -10.00
C GLY A 84 -10.08 17.39 -10.70
N ALA A 85 -9.92 17.71 -11.99
CA ALA A 85 -10.98 18.28 -12.82
C ALA A 85 -11.95 17.22 -13.38
N MET A 86 -11.63 15.94 -13.25
CA MET A 86 -12.36 14.81 -13.86
C MET A 86 -12.49 13.65 -12.87
N GLN A 87 -13.23 12.62 -13.26
CA GLN A 87 -13.62 11.53 -12.35
C GLN A 87 -12.46 10.62 -11.95
N ARG A 88 -11.49 10.36 -12.84
CA ARG A 88 -10.32 9.49 -12.56
C ARG A 88 -9.02 10.27 -12.77
N PRO A 89 -8.72 11.22 -11.87
CA PRO A 89 -7.55 12.08 -12.02
C PRO A 89 -6.29 11.45 -11.44
N GLY A 90 -5.16 11.59 -12.16
CA GLY A 90 -3.81 11.44 -11.65
C GLY A 90 -3.20 12.82 -11.44
N PRO A 91 -3.21 13.40 -10.24
CA PRO A 91 -2.67 14.73 -9.99
C PRO A 91 -1.15 14.75 -10.08
N VAL A 92 -0.60 15.71 -10.80
CA VAL A 92 0.85 15.90 -10.93
C VAL A 92 1.43 16.59 -9.69
N CYS A 93 2.51 16.03 -9.13
CA CYS A 93 3.27 16.57 -8.00
C CYS A 93 4.73 16.85 -8.38
N PRO A 94 5.01 17.94 -9.12
CA PRO A 94 6.32 18.21 -9.70
C PRO A 94 7.39 18.53 -8.65
N GLU A 95 6.99 18.92 -7.46
CA GLU A 95 7.89 19.14 -6.32
C GLU A 95 8.54 17.82 -5.83
N ILE A 96 7.91 16.68 -6.13
CA ILE A 96 8.44 15.37 -5.78
C ILE A 96 9.26 14.84 -6.95
N SER A 97 8.63 14.67 -8.11
CA SER A 97 9.25 14.13 -9.31
C SER A 97 8.51 14.63 -10.55
N TRP A 98 9.25 15.07 -11.55
CA TRP A 98 8.67 15.63 -12.79
C TRP A 98 9.42 15.15 -14.04
N LYS A 99 10.70 14.80 -13.93
CA LYS A 99 11.57 14.50 -15.06
C LYS A 99 11.08 13.30 -15.86
N TRP A 100 10.68 12.24 -15.20
CA TRP A 100 10.09 11.07 -15.86
C TRP A 100 8.83 11.44 -16.69
N LEU A 101 8.00 12.35 -16.17
CA LEU A 101 6.80 12.81 -16.89
C LEU A 101 7.17 13.65 -18.12
N GLU A 102 8.26 14.44 -18.07
CA GLU A 102 8.78 15.15 -19.25
C GLU A 102 9.26 14.15 -20.30
N GLU A 103 9.95 13.08 -19.90
CA GLU A 103 10.46 12.02 -20.77
C GLU A 103 9.31 11.20 -21.41
N GLU A 104 8.26 10.87 -20.67
CA GLU A 104 7.11 10.09 -21.13
C GLU A 104 5.96 10.95 -21.72
N LEU A 105 6.09 12.27 -21.75
CA LEU A 105 4.99 13.19 -22.03
C LEU A 105 4.28 12.94 -23.38
N ASP A 106 5.00 12.44 -24.37
CA ASP A 106 4.47 12.20 -25.71
C ASP A 106 4.02 10.75 -25.95
N SER A 107 4.31 9.83 -25.03
CA SER A 107 3.95 8.41 -25.10
C SER A 107 3.01 7.95 -23.99
N ILE A 108 2.74 8.78 -22.98
CA ILE A 108 2.01 8.38 -21.76
C ILE A 108 0.59 7.86 -22.00
N ASP A 109 -0.06 8.28 -23.08
CA ASP A 109 -1.40 7.85 -23.49
C ASP A 109 -1.40 6.52 -24.28
N SER A 110 -0.22 6.05 -24.69
CA SER A 110 -0.02 4.83 -25.49
C SER A 110 0.99 3.85 -24.90
N ARG A 111 1.54 4.14 -23.71
CA ARG A 111 2.48 3.26 -23.02
C ARG A 111 1.83 1.94 -22.61
N ALA A 112 2.63 0.90 -22.41
CA ALA A 112 2.14 -0.45 -22.17
C ALA A 112 1.52 -0.66 -20.78
N ARG A 113 1.92 0.16 -19.78
CA ARG A 113 1.47 0.04 -18.39
C ARG A 113 0.81 1.34 -17.94
N ASP A 114 -0.37 1.20 -17.37
CA ASP A 114 -1.14 2.31 -16.79
C ASP A 114 -1.16 3.58 -17.70
N PRO A 115 -1.67 3.53 -18.95
CA PRO A 115 -1.75 4.69 -19.82
C PRO A 115 -2.70 5.76 -19.28
N TYR A 116 -2.35 7.05 -19.46
CA TYR A 116 -3.15 8.18 -19.02
C TYR A 116 -3.42 9.13 -20.18
N LEU A 117 -4.65 9.63 -20.27
CA LEU A 117 -4.96 10.69 -21.22
C LEU A 117 -4.31 12.01 -20.80
N LEU A 118 -3.75 12.70 -21.77
CA LEU A 118 -3.10 14.00 -21.61
C LEU A 118 -3.29 14.87 -22.85
N THR A 119 -3.97 16.00 -22.69
CA THR A 119 -4.27 16.91 -23.79
C THR A 119 -3.06 17.72 -24.23
N LYS A 120 -3.09 18.23 -25.47
CA LYS A 120 -2.02 19.11 -26.01
C LYS A 120 -1.83 20.36 -25.15
N GLU A 121 -2.91 20.93 -24.63
CA GLU A 121 -2.83 22.12 -23.77
C GLU A 121 -2.19 21.80 -22.42
N GLN A 122 -2.52 20.68 -21.82
CA GLN A 122 -1.88 20.22 -20.58
C GLN A 122 -0.39 19.95 -20.80
N LYS A 123 0.02 19.32 -21.92
CA LYS A 123 1.44 19.13 -22.28
C LYS A 123 2.18 20.47 -22.38
N LYS A 124 1.53 21.48 -22.96
CA LYS A 124 2.08 22.84 -23.07
C LYS A 124 2.27 23.50 -21.70
N ILE A 125 1.26 23.41 -20.82
CA ILE A 125 1.33 23.94 -19.45
C ILE A 125 2.47 23.30 -18.67
N LEU A 126 2.61 21.97 -18.75
CA LEU A 126 3.70 21.24 -18.09
C LEU A 126 5.07 21.72 -18.55
N ARG A 127 5.29 21.79 -19.88
CA ARG A 127 6.59 22.19 -20.46
C ARG A 127 6.95 23.67 -20.25
N GLN A 128 5.97 24.57 -20.29
CA GLN A 128 6.22 26.01 -20.29
C GLN A 128 6.11 26.66 -18.92
N GLU A 129 5.21 26.21 -18.05
CA GLU A 129 4.96 26.86 -16.77
C GLU A 129 5.44 26.02 -15.57
N ILE A 130 5.32 24.68 -15.61
CA ILE A 130 5.53 23.83 -14.45
C ILE A 130 7.00 23.35 -14.38
N PHE A 131 7.43 22.55 -15.33
CA PHE A 131 8.75 21.90 -15.28
C PHE A 131 9.93 22.87 -15.15
N PRO A 132 9.96 24.04 -15.85
CA PRO A 132 11.09 24.97 -15.72
C PRO A 132 11.32 25.47 -14.31
N TYR A 133 10.26 25.64 -13.51
CA TYR A 133 10.38 26.09 -12.12
C TYR A 133 10.97 25.01 -11.21
N TRP A 134 10.58 23.73 -11.42
CA TRP A 134 10.99 22.63 -10.54
C TRP A 134 12.34 22.03 -10.87
N ARG A 135 12.94 22.39 -11.98
CA ARG A 135 14.27 21.93 -12.40
C ARG A 135 15.32 22.24 -11.32
N GLY A 136 16.00 21.17 -10.81
CA GLY A 136 16.95 21.24 -9.71
C GLY A 136 16.34 21.44 -8.31
N ARG A 137 15.00 21.31 -8.17
CA ARG A 137 14.30 21.60 -6.90
C ARG A 137 13.43 20.43 -6.44
N SER A 138 13.29 19.36 -7.20
CA SER A 138 12.49 18.20 -6.86
C SER A 138 13.17 17.27 -5.86
N VAL A 139 12.36 16.53 -5.09
CA VAL A 139 12.87 15.49 -4.17
C VAL A 139 13.73 14.48 -4.93
N GLU A 140 13.27 14.02 -6.11
CA GLU A 140 14.01 13.09 -6.97
C GLU A 140 15.41 13.61 -7.28
N GLU A 141 15.51 14.81 -7.86
CA GLU A 141 16.82 15.36 -8.28
C GLU A 141 17.76 15.56 -7.10
N LEU A 142 17.25 16.05 -5.97
CA LEU A 142 18.04 16.25 -4.76
C LEU A 142 18.53 14.93 -4.19
N THR A 143 17.66 13.91 -4.10
CA THR A 143 18.02 12.57 -3.62
C THR A 143 19.11 11.95 -4.50
N LEU A 144 18.87 11.89 -5.81
CA LEU A 144 19.82 11.29 -6.75
C LEU A 144 21.19 12.00 -6.77
N SER A 145 21.23 13.30 -6.47
CA SER A 145 22.47 14.06 -6.37
C SER A 145 23.27 13.80 -5.09
N ARG A 146 22.62 13.32 -4.03
CA ARG A 146 23.21 13.11 -2.70
C ARG A 146 23.55 11.67 -2.37
N LEU A 147 22.97 10.70 -3.10
CA LEU A 147 23.29 9.29 -2.90
C LEU A 147 24.77 9.02 -3.16
N PRO A 148 25.49 8.31 -2.24
CA PRO A 148 26.84 7.87 -2.50
C PRO A 148 26.92 6.98 -3.76
N PRO A 149 28.02 7.02 -4.53
CA PRO A 149 28.13 6.28 -5.79
C PRO A 149 27.83 4.78 -5.66
N GLU A 150 28.32 4.14 -4.60
CA GLU A 150 28.09 2.72 -4.33
C GLU A 150 26.62 2.42 -4.00
N THR A 151 25.95 3.29 -3.23
CA THR A 151 24.54 3.18 -2.90
C THR A 151 23.66 3.42 -4.14
N LYS A 152 23.99 4.44 -4.93
CA LYS A 152 23.31 4.73 -6.19
C LYS A 152 23.41 3.56 -7.16
N LYS A 153 24.59 2.93 -7.25
CA LYS A 153 24.80 1.74 -8.08
C LYS A 153 23.88 0.59 -7.70
N LEU A 154 23.72 0.31 -6.40
CA LEU A 154 22.85 -0.77 -5.92
C LEU A 154 21.35 -0.45 -6.06
N GLY A 155 20.98 0.81 -5.92
CA GLY A 155 19.58 1.24 -6.06
C GLY A 155 19.22 1.60 -7.51
N VAL A 156 19.57 2.82 -7.90
CA VAL A 156 19.10 3.44 -9.14
C VAL A 156 19.62 2.71 -10.40
N ASP A 157 20.89 2.29 -10.39
CA ASP A 157 21.52 1.76 -11.60
C ASP A 157 21.26 0.25 -11.80
N SER A 158 21.04 -0.52 -10.72
CA SER A 158 20.90 -1.97 -10.81
C SER A 158 19.55 -2.53 -10.39
N GLY A 159 18.73 -1.81 -9.63
CA GLY A 159 17.46 -2.30 -9.11
C GLY A 159 17.57 -3.39 -8.02
N ILE A 160 18.74 -3.57 -7.41
CA ILE A 160 18.92 -4.48 -6.27
C ILE A 160 18.26 -3.92 -4.99
N LEU A 161 18.33 -2.59 -4.84
CA LEU A 161 17.56 -1.84 -3.86
C LEU A 161 16.54 -1.00 -4.62
N ASP A 162 15.32 -0.93 -4.11
CA ASP A 162 14.27 -0.05 -4.65
C ASP A 162 13.71 0.82 -3.54
N SER A 163 13.89 2.12 -3.66
CA SER A 163 13.32 3.14 -2.79
C SER A 163 12.61 4.24 -3.58
N GLU A 164 12.32 3.99 -4.85
CA GLU A 164 11.73 4.98 -5.76
C GLU A 164 10.44 5.59 -5.23
N ILE A 165 9.66 4.83 -4.45
CA ILE A 165 8.45 5.32 -3.80
C ILE A 165 8.70 6.59 -2.96
N LYS A 166 9.88 6.74 -2.34
CA LYS A 166 10.20 7.86 -1.44
C LYS A 166 10.63 9.12 -2.17
N TRP A 167 11.20 9.01 -3.34
CA TRP A 167 11.70 10.18 -4.07
C TRP A 167 11.00 10.42 -5.43
N ARG A 168 10.15 9.49 -5.88
CA ARG A 168 9.28 9.68 -7.06
C ARG A 168 7.82 9.93 -6.72
N SER A 169 7.32 9.42 -5.60
CA SER A 169 5.90 9.48 -5.30
C SER A 169 5.55 10.24 -4.01
N GLY A 170 6.49 10.41 -3.10
CA GLY A 170 6.26 10.96 -1.77
C GLY A 170 6.07 9.87 -0.72
N VAL A 171 5.91 10.24 0.54
CA VAL A 171 5.88 9.27 1.64
C VAL A 171 4.48 8.76 1.94
N ALA A 172 3.51 9.63 1.99
CA ALA A 172 2.10 9.38 2.30
C ALA A 172 1.85 8.48 3.52
N GLU A 173 1.72 7.23 3.38
CA GLU A 173 1.68 6.14 4.37
C GLU A 173 1.18 6.54 5.77
N ILE A 174 -0.05 7.01 5.86
CA ILE A 174 -0.66 7.43 7.12
C ILE A 174 -2.08 6.91 7.28
N THR A 175 -2.53 6.86 8.54
CA THR A 175 -3.94 6.79 8.90
C THR A 175 -4.33 8.09 9.58
N PRO A 176 -5.20 8.92 8.97
CA PRO A 176 -5.70 10.13 9.58
C PRO A 176 -6.39 9.88 10.92
N GLY A 177 -6.26 10.79 11.85
CA GLY A 177 -6.96 10.75 13.14
C GLY A 177 -8.44 11.12 13.01
N TYR A 178 -9.23 10.29 12.28
CA TYR A 178 -10.63 10.58 12.02
C TYR A 178 -11.43 10.82 13.28
N GLU A 179 -11.41 9.87 14.23
CA GLU A 179 -12.21 9.93 15.46
C GLU A 179 -11.80 11.09 16.38
N GLU A 180 -10.52 11.13 16.74
CA GLU A 180 -10.06 12.04 17.82
C GLU A 180 -9.75 13.45 17.34
N ILE A 181 -9.46 13.64 16.05
CA ILE A 181 -9.06 14.93 15.51
C ILE A 181 -10.14 15.47 14.57
N VAL A 182 -10.34 14.79 13.42
CA VAL A 182 -11.17 15.33 12.35
C VAL A 182 -12.64 15.41 12.76
N PHE A 183 -13.21 14.36 13.36
CA PHE A 183 -14.62 14.30 13.75
C PHE A 183 -14.91 15.09 15.04
N LYS A 184 -13.96 15.09 15.98
CA LYS A 184 -14.14 15.80 17.24
C LYS A 184 -14.04 17.32 17.09
N LYS A 185 -13.18 17.79 16.20
CA LYS A 185 -12.80 19.21 16.12
C LYS A 185 -13.33 19.91 14.88
N GLY A 186 -13.47 19.19 13.77
CA GLY A 186 -13.56 19.80 12.44
C GLY A 186 -12.31 20.61 12.12
N PHE A 187 -12.15 21.03 10.89
CA PHE A 187 -10.97 21.84 10.54
C PHE A 187 -10.98 23.25 11.16
N LYS A 188 -12.17 23.75 11.54
CA LYS A 188 -12.28 24.99 12.32
C LYS A 188 -11.71 24.87 13.74
N GLY A 189 -11.97 23.72 14.40
CA GLY A 189 -11.43 23.45 15.73
C GLY A 189 -9.92 23.29 15.70
N ILE A 190 -9.38 22.55 14.72
CA ILE A 190 -7.93 22.41 14.53
C ILE A 190 -7.27 23.77 14.26
N LYS A 191 -7.88 24.57 13.37
CA LYS A 191 -7.43 25.95 13.11
C LYS A 191 -7.39 26.80 14.38
N LYS A 192 -8.45 26.75 15.18
CA LYS A 192 -8.54 27.52 16.44
C LYS A 192 -7.47 27.07 17.45
N GLU A 193 -7.18 25.78 17.55
CA GLU A 193 -6.07 25.29 18.38
C GLU A 193 -4.73 25.85 17.91
N ALA A 194 -4.48 25.86 16.60
CA ALA A 194 -3.27 26.44 16.04
C ALA A 194 -3.17 27.96 16.31
N GLU A 195 -4.28 28.70 16.17
CA GLU A 195 -4.35 30.13 16.48
C GLU A 195 -4.04 30.42 17.97
N GLN A 196 -4.61 29.62 18.87
CA GLN A 196 -4.35 29.71 20.29
C GLN A 196 -2.90 29.37 20.62
N ALA A 197 -2.37 28.28 20.10
CA ALA A 197 -0.97 27.91 20.32
C ALA A 197 -0.01 28.97 19.79
N LEU A 198 -0.27 29.54 18.61
CA LEU A 198 0.52 30.61 18.02
C LEU A 198 0.54 31.85 18.89
N SER A 199 -0.60 32.22 19.52
CA SER A 199 -0.71 33.40 20.38
C SER A 199 0.07 33.29 21.68
N LEU A 200 0.47 32.08 22.09
CA LEU A 200 1.22 31.83 23.33
C LEU A 200 2.72 31.74 23.10
N LEU A 201 3.19 31.78 21.86
CA LEU A 201 4.63 31.70 21.55
C LEU A 201 5.34 33.01 21.85
N ASP A 202 6.57 32.90 22.33
CA ASP A 202 7.50 33.99 22.48
C ASP A 202 8.58 33.92 21.36
N PRO A 203 8.51 34.80 20.34
CA PRO A 203 9.48 34.77 19.24
C PRO A 203 10.93 35.05 19.66
N THR A 204 11.17 35.46 20.91
CA THR A 204 12.52 35.63 21.47
C THR A 204 13.14 34.28 21.89
N GLN A 205 12.34 33.19 21.95
CA GLN A 205 12.79 31.85 22.26
C GLN A 205 13.12 31.10 20.96
N PRO A 206 14.35 30.58 20.79
CA PRO A 206 14.74 29.91 19.54
C PRO A 206 13.82 28.73 19.14
N GLN A 207 13.36 27.96 20.12
CA GLN A 207 12.46 26.82 19.87
C GLN A 207 11.07 27.25 19.38
N ASP A 208 10.64 28.46 19.65
CA ASP A 208 9.33 28.98 19.26
C ASP A 208 9.33 29.52 17.82
N LEU A 209 10.49 29.90 17.28
CA LEU A 209 10.60 30.34 15.88
C LEU A 209 10.10 29.27 14.87
N ASP A 210 10.50 28.01 15.08
CA ASP A 210 10.03 26.91 14.23
C ASP A 210 8.54 26.67 14.42
N ARG A 211 8.03 26.80 15.65
CA ARG A 211 6.61 26.64 15.99
C ARG A 211 5.73 27.72 15.38
N VAL A 212 6.23 28.96 15.24
CA VAL A 212 5.50 30.02 14.52
C VAL A 212 5.20 29.59 13.10
N SER A 213 6.20 29.09 12.37
CA SER A 213 6.00 28.59 11.01
C SER A 213 5.05 27.40 10.97
N PHE A 214 5.14 26.50 11.96
CA PHE A 214 4.28 25.32 12.05
C PHE A 214 2.80 25.72 12.25
N TYR A 215 2.47 26.47 13.31
CA TYR A 215 1.07 26.81 13.59
C TYR A 215 0.47 27.73 12.52
N THR A 216 1.26 28.63 11.93
CA THR A 216 0.80 29.41 10.77
C THR A 216 0.44 28.50 9.60
N SER A 217 1.24 27.47 9.35
CA SER A 217 0.97 26.48 8.30
C SER A 217 -0.30 25.66 8.58
N MET A 218 -0.55 25.29 9.84
CA MET A 218 -1.79 24.61 10.24
C MET A 218 -3.04 25.47 9.97
N ILE A 219 -2.97 26.76 10.27
CA ILE A 219 -4.05 27.71 9.98
C ILE A 219 -4.34 27.77 8.48
N GLU A 220 -3.29 27.83 7.65
CA GLU A 220 -3.42 27.93 6.19
C GLU A 220 -4.03 26.66 5.56
N VAL A 221 -3.59 25.46 5.97
CA VAL A 221 -4.15 24.22 5.41
C VAL A 221 -5.58 23.98 5.86
N CYS A 222 -5.91 24.30 7.11
CA CYS A 222 -7.29 24.22 7.60
C CYS A 222 -8.21 25.18 6.83
N GLN A 223 -7.75 26.40 6.59
CA GLN A 223 -8.51 27.35 5.77
C GLN A 223 -8.69 26.87 4.34
N GLY A 224 -7.67 26.22 3.76
CA GLY A 224 -7.74 25.63 2.43
C GLY A 224 -8.87 24.61 2.31
N ILE A 225 -8.88 23.58 3.14
CA ILE A 225 -9.88 22.50 3.06
C ILE A 225 -11.30 23.01 3.42
N ILE A 226 -11.45 23.97 4.35
CA ILE A 226 -12.73 24.62 4.63
C ILE A 226 -13.24 25.34 3.38
N THR A 227 -12.37 26.08 2.69
CA THR A 227 -12.72 26.78 1.45
C THR A 227 -13.16 25.81 0.37
N LEU A 228 -12.51 24.67 0.24
CA LEU A 228 -12.90 23.62 -0.71
C LEU A 228 -14.34 23.12 -0.45
N GLY A 229 -14.67 22.80 0.82
CA GLY A 229 -16.02 22.41 1.20
C GLY A 229 -17.07 23.48 0.89
N GLN A 230 -16.79 24.74 1.23
CA GLN A 230 -17.68 25.88 0.94
C GLN A 230 -17.91 26.07 -0.57
N ARG A 231 -16.88 25.85 -1.40
CA ARG A 231 -17.00 25.91 -2.86
C ARG A 231 -17.88 24.79 -3.41
N TYR A 232 -17.77 23.56 -2.86
CA TYR A 232 -18.69 22.47 -3.22
C TYR A 232 -20.12 22.76 -2.77
N ALA A 233 -20.33 23.36 -1.61
CA ALA A 233 -21.64 23.80 -1.14
C ALA A 233 -22.28 24.80 -2.11
N ALA A 234 -21.54 25.81 -2.54
CA ALA A 234 -22.01 26.78 -3.54
C ALA A 234 -22.34 26.10 -4.89
N LYS A 235 -21.48 25.22 -5.37
CA LYS A 235 -21.69 24.48 -6.61
C LYS A 235 -22.95 23.62 -6.56
N ALA A 236 -23.17 22.87 -5.48
CA ALA A 236 -24.36 22.05 -5.31
C ALA A 236 -25.65 22.91 -5.26
N ALA A 237 -25.60 24.03 -4.53
CA ALA A 237 -26.74 24.97 -4.45
C ALA A 237 -27.07 25.60 -5.80
N ASP A 238 -26.07 25.90 -6.64
CA ASP A 238 -26.28 26.43 -7.98
C ASP A 238 -26.87 25.38 -8.92
N LEU A 239 -26.44 24.14 -8.85
CA LEU A 239 -27.04 23.03 -9.61
C LEU A 239 -28.49 22.78 -9.18
N ALA A 240 -28.79 22.81 -7.89
CA ALA A 240 -30.15 22.63 -7.37
C ALA A 240 -31.15 23.64 -7.96
N LYS A 241 -30.73 24.90 -8.22
CA LYS A 241 -31.61 25.93 -8.81
C LYS A 241 -32.09 25.60 -10.23
N THR A 242 -31.29 24.83 -10.97
CA THR A 242 -31.60 24.51 -12.38
C THR A 242 -32.07 23.06 -12.57
N GLU A 243 -31.96 22.23 -11.54
CA GLU A 243 -32.40 20.84 -11.60
C GLU A 243 -33.90 20.73 -11.70
N LYS A 244 -34.36 19.91 -12.64
CA LYS A 244 -35.81 19.73 -12.96
C LYS A 244 -36.40 18.55 -12.19
N ASP A 245 -35.56 17.51 -11.94
CA ASP A 245 -35.99 16.36 -11.14
C ASP A 245 -36.13 16.80 -9.67
N PRO A 246 -37.31 16.73 -9.06
CA PRO A 246 -37.52 17.16 -7.68
C PRO A 246 -36.70 16.35 -6.67
N ASP A 247 -36.52 15.05 -6.90
CA ASP A 247 -35.74 14.17 -6.00
C ASP A 247 -34.26 14.54 -6.08
N ARG A 248 -33.70 14.68 -7.28
CA ARG A 248 -32.31 15.11 -7.46
C ARG A 248 -32.09 16.53 -6.93
N ARG A 249 -33.03 17.44 -7.09
CA ARG A 249 -32.96 18.79 -6.50
C ARG A 249 -32.84 18.72 -4.98
N ALA A 250 -33.69 17.92 -4.32
CA ALA A 250 -33.65 17.75 -2.88
C ALA A 250 -32.32 17.14 -2.40
N GLU A 251 -31.77 16.18 -3.16
CA GLU A 251 -30.42 15.65 -2.89
C GLU A 251 -29.32 16.73 -3.00
N LEU A 252 -29.33 17.55 -4.06
CA LEU A 252 -28.37 18.63 -4.25
C LEU A 252 -28.47 19.71 -3.17
N GLU A 253 -29.69 20.04 -2.70
CA GLU A 253 -29.90 20.94 -1.57
C GLU A 253 -29.32 20.35 -0.27
N LYS A 254 -29.51 19.05 -0.03
CA LYS A 254 -28.93 18.33 1.11
C LYS A 254 -27.41 18.30 1.04
N ILE A 255 -26.84 17.98 -0.12
CA ILE A 255 -25.38 18.01 -0.39
C ILE A 255 -24.81 19.42 -0.14
N ALA A 256 -25.50 20.46 -0.59
CA ALA A 256 -25.10 21.85 -0.33
C ALA A 256 -25.05 22.14 1.17
N GLY A 257 -26.08 21.69 1.93
CA GLY A 257 -26.13 21.81 3.38
C GLY A 257 -24.99 21.05 4.07
N ILE A 258 -24.73 19.83 3.65
CA ILE A 258 -23.62 18.99 4.16
C ILE A 258 -22.27 19.67 3.90
N CYS A 259 -21.97 20.03 2.67
CA CYS A 259 -20.70 20.67 2.30
C CYS A 259 -20.50 22.07 2.92
N LYS A 260 -21.59 22.75 3.26
CA LYS A 260 -21.53 24.01 4.03
C LYS A 260 -21.15 23.79 5.47
N TRP A 261 -21.47 22.62 6.04
CA TRP A 261 -21.17 22.27 7.43
C TRP A 261 -19.82 21.57 7.57
N VAL A 262 -19.57 20.50 6.81
CA VAL A 262 -18.30 19.79 6.78
C VAL A 262 -17.50 20.22 5.54
N PRO A 263 -16.16 20.29 5.60
CA PRO A 263 -15.25 19.85 6.66
C PRO A 263 -15.00 20.88 7.77
N GLU A 264 -15.65 22.04 7.74
CA GLU A 264 -15.40 23.11 8.74
C GLU A 264 -15.69 22.64 10.16
N ASN A 265 -16.84 22.01 10.40
CA ASN A 265 -17.33 21.64 11.74
C ASN A 265 -17.37 20.09 11.92
N PRO A 266 -17.42 19.59 13.18
CA PRO A 266 -17.69 18.18 13.46
C PRO A 266 -18.96 17.67 12.78
N PRO A 267 -18.98 16.43 12.22
CA PRO A 267 -20.14 15.88 11.56
C PRO A 267 -21.27 15.60 12.55
N ARG A 268 -22.52 15.80 12.10
CA ARG A 268 -23.75 15.62 12.89
C ARG A 268 -24.57 14.41 12.45
N SER A 269 -24.24 13.80 11.31
CA SER A 269 -24.95 12.65 10.76
C SER A 269 -23.97 11.68 10.09
N PHE A 270 -24.44 10.48 9.81
CA PHE A 270 -23.66 9.46 9.09
C PHE A 270 -23.22 9.96 7.71
N TRP A 271 -24.10 10.63 6.98
CA TRP A 271 -23.77 11.21 5.68
C TRP A 271 -22.72 12.32 5.79
N GLU A 272 -22.87 13.23 6.76
CA GLU A 272 -21.85 14.26 7.03
C GLU A 272 -20.50 13.62 7.39
N ALA A 273 -20.49 12.55 8.17
CA ALA A 273 -19.28 11.83 8.55
C ALA A 273 -18.58 11.19 7.33
N LEU A 274 -19.32 10.56 6.43
CA LEU A 274 -18.79 10.00 5.18
C LEU A 274 -18.22 11.09 4.27
N GLN A 275 -18.94 12.22 4.10
CA GLN A 275 -18.44 13.35 3.31
C GLN A 275 -17.19 13.97 3.94
N MET A 276 -17.10 14.01 5.27
CA MET A 276 -15.91 14.47 6.00
C MET A 276 -14.70 13.57 5.78
N VAL A 277 -14.90 12.24 5.83
CA VAL A 277 -13.85 11.26 5.47
C VAL A 277 -13.36 11.52 4.07
N TRP A 278 -14.27 11.69 3.11
CA TRP A 278 -13.90 11.91 1.72
C TRP A 278 -13.15 13.24 1.51
N PHE A 279 -13.57 14.34 2.15
CA PHE A 279 -12.81 15.59 2.08
C PHE A 279 -11.42 15.47 2.70
N ALA A 280 -11.25 14.71 3.78
CA ALA A 280 -9.93 14.45 4.35
C ALA A 280 -9.05 13.64 3.37
N GLN A 281 -9.60 12.62 2.69
CA GLN A 281 -8.90 11.85 1.65
C GLN A 281 -8.48 12.74 0.48
N ILE A 282 -9.37 13.62 -0.01
CA ILE A 282 -9.02 14.61 -1.03
C ILE A 282 -7.88 15.50 -0.55
N GLY A 283 -7.94 15.98 0.69
CA GLY A 283 -6.88 16.81 1.27
C GLY A 283 -5.53 16.10 1.32
N CYS A 284 -5.50 14.83 1.69
CA CYS A 284 -4.30 13.99 1.65
C CYS A 284 -3.74 13.90 0.22
N THR A 285 -4.59 13.57 -0.75
CA THR A 285 -4.21 13.44 -2.17
C THR A 285 -3.73 14.78 -2.77
N LEU A 286 -4.33 15.91 -2.40
CA LEU A 286 -3.89 17.22 -2.84
C LEU A 286 -2.57 17.67 -2.19
N SER A 287 -2.20 17.11 -1.05
CA SER A 287 -0.93 17.44 -0.38
C SER A 287 0.28 16.79 -1.04
N GLU A 288 0.15 15.55 -1.55
CA GLU A 288 1.24 14.82 -2.21
C GLU A 288 0.73 13.64 -3.05
N ASN A 289 1.57 13.14 -3.98
CA ASN A 289 1.29 11.97 -4.82
C ASN A 289 1.79 10.69 -4.13
N GLY A 290 1.30 10.39 -2.94
CA GLY A 290 1.73 9.19 -2.25
C GLY A 290 0.62 8.16 -2.11
N PRO A 291 0.94 6.86 -2.06
CA PRO A 291 -0.04 5.82 -1.82
C PRO A 291 -0.41 5.73 -0.34
N ALA A 292 -1.44 4.92 -0.05
CA ALA A 292 -1.76 4.46 1.29
C ALA A 292 -2.19 5.56 2.29
N PHE A 293 -3.11 6.42 1.86
CA PHE A 293 -3.94 7.20 2.77
C PHE A 293 -5.10 6.32 3.26
N ASN A 294 -4.98 5.78 4.47
CA ASN A 294 -5.86 4.71 4.91
C ASN A 294 -7.09 5.23 5.65
N LEU A 295 -8.17 4.44 5.61
CA LEU A 295 -9.40 4.77 6.31
C LEU A 295 -9.39 4.28 7.76
N GLY A 296 -8.39 3.49 8.15
CA GLY A 296 -8.30 2.99 9.52
C GLY A 296 -9.41 2.01 9.88
N ARG A 297 -9.78 1.99 11.14
CA ARG A 297 -10.86 1.13 11.68
C ARG A 297 -12.22 1.77 11.42
N PHE A 298 -12.63 1.77 10.17
CA PHE A 298 -13.81 2.48 9.67
C PHE A 298 -15.10 2.06 10.38
N ASP A 299 -15.30 0.78 10.59
CA ASP A 299 -16.47 0.24 11.28
C ASP A 299 -16.58 0.72 12.73
N GLN A 300 -15.46 1.13 13.37
CA GLN A 300 -15.47 1.59 14.75
C GLN A 300 -15.85 3.07 14.87
N TYR A 301 -15.16 3.95 14.15
CA TYR A 301 -15.38 5.40 14.31
C TYR A 301 -16.63 5.89 13.57
N MET A 302 -17.15 5.14 12.59
CA MET A 302 -18.38 5.45 11.89
C MET A 302 -19.62 4.90 12.59
N TYR A 303 -19.50 3.81 13.37
CA TYR A 303 -20.63 3.13 13.98
C TYR A 303 -21.50 4.03 14.87
N PRO A 304 -20.97 4.93 15.73
CA PRO A 304 -21.80 5.81 16.55
C PRO A 304 -22.72 6.74 15.74
N TYR A 305 -22.30 7.16 14.55
CA TYR A 305 -23.11 7.98 13.65
C TYR A 305 -24.22 7.16 12.99
N TYR A 306 -23.87 5.98 12.51
CA TYR A 306 -24.81 5.03 11.91
C TYR A 306 -25.89 4.61 12.90
N GLU A 307 -25.50 4.11 14.08
CA GLU A 307 -26.42 3.63 15.11
C GLU A 307 -27.39 4.74 15.56
N ARG A 308 -26.89 5.96 15.77
CA ARG A 308 -27.73 7.10 16.14
C ARG A 308 -28.73 7.44 15.05
N ASP A 309 -28.27 7.61 13.80
CA ASP A 309 -29.12 8.03 12.70
C ASP A 309 -30.17 6.96 12.34
N LEU A 310 -29.85 5.67 12.52
CA LEU A 310 -30.79 4.58 12.38
C LEU A 310 -31.86 4.61 13.51
N ARG A 311 -31.41 4.78 14.76
CA ARG A 311 -32.31 4.86 15.92
C ARG A 311 -33.25 6.08 15.88
N GLU A 312 -32.75 7.20 15.36
CA GLU A 312 -33.50 8.45 15.22
C GLU A 312 -34.29 8.53 13.91
N GLU A 313 -34.34 7.45 13.14
CA GLU A 313 -35.01 7.33 11.84
C GLU A 313 -34.62 8.42 10.82
N ILE A 314 -33.38 8.95 10.92
CA ILE A 314 -32.79 9.93 10.00
C ILE A 314 -32.42 9.26 8.67
N LEU A 315 -32.04 7.97 8.72
CA LEU A 315 -31.76 7.13 7.55
C LEU A 315 -32.22 5.69 7.79
N THR A 316 -32.43 4.97 6.71
CA THR A 316 -32.64 3.51 6.74
C THR A 316 -31.31 2.77 6.57
N ARG A 317 -31.30 1.45 6.86
CA ARG A 317 -30.16 0.58 6.58
C ARG A 317 -29.75 0.61 5.11
N ASP A 318 -30.72 0.56 4.20
CA ASP A 318 -30.45 0.58 2.76
C ASP A 318 -29.87 1.92 2.29
N GLN A 319 -30.33 3.03 2.85
CA GLN A 319 -29.73 4.34 2.58
C GLN A 319 -28.30 4.44 3.13
N ALA A 320 -28.02 3.82 4.28
CA ALA A 320 -26.65 3.75 4.79
C ALA A 320 -25.75 2.90 3.88
N GLN A 321 -26.26 1.76 3.37
CA GLN A 321 -25.52 0.92 2.43
C GLN A 321 -25.23 1.67 1.13
N GLU A 322 -26.23 2.35 0.56
CA GLU A 322 -26.05 3.19 -0.63
C GLU A 322 -24.94 4.23 -0.46
N LEU A 323 -24.89 4.90 0.68
CA LEU A 323 -23.84 5.88 0.99
C LEU A 323 -22.46 5.24 1.12
N ILE A 324 -22.36 4.04 1.71
CA ILE A 324 -21.10 3.30 1.80
C ILE A 324 -20.63 2.89 0.40
N ASP A 325 -21.52 2.35 -0.42
CA ASP A 325 -21.23 1.95 -1.79
C ASP A 325 -20.76 3.15 -2.64
N CYS A 326 -21.38 4.32 -2.47
CA CYS A 326 -20.92 5.57 -3.07
C CYS A 326 -19.49 5.92 -2.62
N LEU A 327 -19.14 5.72 -1.35
CA LEU A 327 -17.77 5.93 -0.86
C LEU A 327 -16.78 4.96 -1.50
N TRP A 328 -17.14 3.68 -1.67
CA TRP A 328 -16.29 2.68 -2.34
C TRP A 328 -15.97 3.10 -3.78
N ILE A 329 -16.95 3.62 -4.51
CA ILE A 329 -16.73 4.16 -5.86
C ILE A 329 -15.79 5.36 -5.80
N LYS A 330 -16.02 6.32 -4.90
CA LYS A 330 -15.16 7.50 -4.72
C LYS A 330 -13.72 7.15 -4.41
N LEU A 331 -13.47 6.16 -3.56
CA LEU A 331 -12.13 5.72 -3.23
C LEU A 331 -11.39 5.10 -4.43
N SER A 332 -12.13 4.58 -5.40
CA SER A 332 -11.56 4.06 -6.65
C SER A 332 -11.28 5.13 -7.71
N GLU A 333 -11.82 6.35 -7.56
CA GLU A 333 -11.63 7.43 -8.54
C GLU A 333 -10.23 8.01 -8.53
N TRP A 334 -9.55 8.07 -7.39
CA TRP A 334 -8.21 8.60 -7.32
C TRP A 334 -7.17 7.60 -7.85
N LEU A 335 -6.27 8.11 -8.69
CA LEU A 335 -5.21 7.33 -9.31
C LEU A 335 -3.84 7.78 -8.80
N TRP A 336 -3.03 6.83 -8.42
CA TRP A 336 -1.63 7.08 -8.10
C TRP A 336 -0.83 7.19 -9.40
N LEU A 337 -0.32 8.39 -9.68
CA LEU A 337 0.39 8.70 -10.91
C LEU A 337 1.86 8.26 -10.82
N LEU A 338 2.24 7.30 -11.66
CA LEU A 338 3.57 6.68 -11.68
C LEU A 338 4.21 6.74 -13.07
N PRO A 339 5.57 6.73 -13.16
CA PRO A 339 6.27 6.44 -14.42
C PRO A 339 6.02 4.99 -14.86
N GLU A 340 6.26 4.67 -16.12
CA GLU A 340 6.02 3.33 -16.66
C GLU A 340 6.83 2.25 -15.95
N ASN A 341 8.10 2.54 -15.60
CA ASN A 341 8.92 1.62 -14.82
C ASN A 341 8.42 1.48 -13.37
N GLY A 342 7.88 2.52 -12.75
CA GLY A 342 7.23 2.45 -11.44
C GLY A 342 5.97 1.58 -11.47
N ALA A 343 5.21 1.61 -12.57
CA ALA A 343 4.06 0.74 -12.77
C ALA A 343 4.45 -0.76 -12.90
N GLU A 344 5.71 -1.08 -13.09
CA GLU A 344 6.24 -2.46 -12.99
C GLU A 344 6.17 -3.01 -11.55
N TYR A 345 6.35 -2.12 -10.56
CA TYR A 345 6.34 -2.46 -9.14
C TYR A 345 4.94 -2.33 -8.50
N TYR A 346 4.07 -1.48 -9.07
CA TYR A 346 2.81 -1.07 -8.43
C TYR A 346 1.64 -0.98 -9.43
N GLY A 347 1.68 -1.72 -10.53
CA GLY A 347 0.75 -1.58 -11.66
C GLY A 347 -0.73 -1.80 -11.33
N GLY A 348 -1.61 -1.24 -12.19
CA GLY A 348 -3.06 -1.40 -12.11
C GLY A 348 -3.78 -0.21 -11.49
N TYR A 349 -3.20 0.99 -11.51
CA TYR A 349 -3.80 2.25 -11.03
C TYR A 349 -4.16 2.26 -9.53
N ASN A 350 -3.51 1.46 -8.72
CA ASN A 350 -3.90 1.26 -7.33
C ASN A 350 -3.32 2.35 -6.41
N ALA A 351 -4.17 2.93 -5.56
CA ALA A 351 -3.78 3.94 -4.57
C ALA A 351 -3.55 3.36 -3.16
N PHE A 352 -3.70 2.05 -2.97
CA PHE A 352 -3.45 1.33 -1.72
C PHE A 352 -4.20 1.88 -0.50
N GLN A 353 -5.40 2.40 -0.69
CA GLN A 353 -6.25 2.86 0.40
C GLN A 353 -6.85 1.65 1.13
N ASN A 354 -6.38 1.38 2.35
CA ASN A 354 -6.87 0.27 3.16
C ASN A 354 -7.99 0.70 4.10
N LEU A 355 -8.95 -0.19 4.28
CA LEU A 355 -10.04 -0.09 5.23
C LEU A 355 -10.06 -1.36 6.08
N THR A 356 -10.05 -1.19 7.39
CA THR A 356 -9.94 -2.30 8.34
C THR A 356 -11.21 -2.44 9.15
N VAL A 357 -11.73 -3.67 9.27
CA VAL A 357 -12.91 -3.99 10.07
C VAL A 357 -12.67 -5.14 11.05
N GLY A 358 -13.48 -5.23 12.09
CA GLY A 358 -13.41 -6.27 13.11
C GLY A 358 -12.20 -6.16 14.05
N GLY A 359 -11.71 -7.29 14.53
CA GLY A 359 -10.60 -7.37 15.49
C GLY A 359 -11.02 -7.09 16.92
N VAL A 360 -10.03 -6.79 17.76
CA VAL A 360 -10.22 -6.50 19.20
C VAL A 360 -10.37 -4.99 19.41
N ALA A 361 -11.34 -4.57 20.21
CA ALA A 361 -11.50 -3.20 20.67
C ALA A 361 -10.51 -2.86 21.78
N LYS A 362 -10.41 -1.57 22.16
CA LYS A 362 -9.48 -1.11 23.22
C LYS A 362 -9.72 -1.80 24.56
N ASP A 363 -10.95 -2.16 24.87
CA ASP A 363 -11.36 -2.87 26.09
C ASP A 363 -11.11 -4.39 26.04
N GLY A 364 -10.56 -4.89 24.95
CA GLY A 364 -10.21 -6.30 24.77
C GLY A 364 -11.36 -7.19 24.26
N LYS A 365 -12.54 -6.63 23.97
CA LYS A 365 -13.67 -7.37 23.42
C LYS A 365 -13.64 -7.41 21.90
N ASP A 366 -14.43 -8.33 21.33
CA ASP A 366 -14.70 -8.35 19.90
C ASP A 366 -15.32 -7.02 19.43
N ALA A 367 -14.83 -6.52 18.31
CA ALA A 367 -15.19 -5.23 17.75
C ALA A 367 -16.07 -5.32 16.48
N VAL A 368 -16.48 -6.52 16.09
CA VAL A 368 -17.39 -6.72 14.97
C VAL A 368 -18.76 -6.08 15.26
N ASN A 369 -19.24 -5.27 14.33
CA ASN A 369 -20.53 -4.61 14.41
C ASN A 369 -21.26 -4.65 13.06
N GLU A 370 -22.43 -4.05 12.94
CA GLU A 370 -23.19 -4.10 11.69
C GLU A 370 -22.46 -3.45 10.51
N LEU A 371 -21.71 -2.37 10.74
CA LEU A 371 -20.91 -1.75 9.68
C LEU A 371 -19.79 -2.67 9.18
N SER A 372 -19.28 -3.59 10.02
CA SER A 372 -18.29 -4.58 9.56
C SER A 372 -18.90 -5.46 8.45
N TYR A 373 -20.14 -5.89 8.59
CA TYR A 373 -20.87 -6.64 7.54
C TYR A 373 -21.22 -5.76 6.33
N MET A 374 -21.63 -4.50 6.56
CA MET A 374 -21.96 -3.56 5.48
C MET A 374 -20.73 -3.23 4.62
N CYS A 375 -19.53 -3.21 5.17
CA CYS A 375 -18.29 -3.07 4.41
C CYS A 375 -18.00 -4.30 3.53
N LEU A 376 -18.30 -5.51 4.02
CA LEU A 376 -18.26 -6.73 3.18
C LEU A 376 -19.24 -6.61 2.02
N GLN A 377 -20.47 -6.18 2.30
CA GLN A 377 -21.54 -6.01 1.31
C GLN A 377 -21.15 -4.96 0.25
N ALA A 378 -20.64 -3.80 0.65
CA ALA A 378 -20.20 -2.76 -0.29
C ALA A 378 -19.10 -3.26 -1.25
N THR A 379 -18.19 -4.10 -0.74
CA THR A 379 -17.15 -4.72 -1.58
C THR A 379 -17.76 -5.71 -2.58
N GLU A 380 -18.81 -6.44 -2.19
CA GLU A 380 -19.57 -7.33 -3.08
C GLU A 380 -20.39 -6.56 -4.11
N ASP A 381 -21.05 -5.46 -3.72
CA ASP A 381 -21.92 -4.66 -4.57
C ASP A 381 -21.12 -3.90 -5.64
N VAL A 382 -19.98 -3.31 -5.24
CA VAL A 382 -19.21 -2.39 -6.08
C VAL A 382 -18.17 -3.12 -6.94
N LYS A 383 -17.48 -4.13 -6.42
CA LYS A 383 -16.44 -4.91 -7.12
C LYS A 383 -15.38 -4.06 -7.82
N LEU A 384 -14.86 -3.06 -7.12
CA LEU A 384 -13.73 -2.24 -7.57
C LEU A 384 -12.47 -2.52 -6.75
N PRO A 385 -11.28 -2.13 -7.26
CA PRO A 385 -10.01 -2.40 -6.56
C PRO A 385 -9.84 -1.69 -5.22
N GLN A 386 -10.59 -0.61 -4.97
CA GLN A 386 -10.50 0.21 -3.76
C GLN A 386 -11.87 0.34 -3.07
N PRO A 387 -11.85 0.46 -1.74
CA PRO A 387 -10.69 0.33 -0.84
C PRO A 387 -10.22 -1.12 -0.74
N ALA A 388 -8.94 -1.32 -0.38
CA ALA A 388 -8.47 -2.64 0.00
C ALA A 388 -9.10 -3.00 1.35
N LEU A 389 -10.05 -3.96 1.34
CA LEU A 389 -10.75 -4.39 2.54
C LEU A 389 -9.94 -5.44 3.30
N SER A 390 -9.67 -5.17 4.57
CA SER A 390 -8.97 -6.06 5.49
C SER A 390 -9.82 -6.40 6.69
N VAL A 391 -9.85 -7.68 7.08
CA VAL A 391 -10.53 -8.16 8.28
C VAL A 391 -9.51 -8.60 9.32
N ARG A 392 -9.64 -8.13 10.56
CA ARG A 392 -8.83 -8.57 11.69
C ARG A 392 -9.56 -9.69 12.41
N ILE A 393 -8.89 -10.82 12.58
CA ILE A 393 -9.45 -12.05 13.17
C ILE A 393 -8.70 -12.35 14.46
N HIS A 394 -9.46 -12.61 15.53
CA HIS A 394 -9.00 -13.09 16.84
C HIS A 394 -9.80 -14.33 17.27
N ASN A 395 -9.45 -14.93 18.41
CA ASN A 395 -10.04 -16.21 18.83
C ASN A 395 -11.57 -16.11 19.04
N ASP A 396 -12.05 -14.97 19.55
CA ASP A 396 -13.48 -14.75 19.83
C ASP A 396 -14.21 -14.06 18.67
N THR A 397 -13.59 -13.90 17.49
CA THR A 397 -14.29 -13.38 16.31
C THR A 397 -15.52 -14.22 16.01
N PRO A 398 -16.71 -13.60 15.85
CA PRO A 398 -17.95 -14.31 15.56
C PRO A 398 -17.81 -15.19 14.31
N GLU A 399 -18.21 -16.45 14.43
CA GLU A 399 -18.13 -17.43 13.33
C GLU A 399 -18.91 -16.97 12.09
N ASP A 400 -20.09 -16.34 12.30
CA ASP A 400 -20.91 -15.83 11.21
C ASP A 400 -20.19 -14.72 10.44
N PHE A 401 -19.40 -13.87 11.12
CA PHE A 401 -18.62 -12.82 10.47
C PHE A 401 -17.45 -13.42 9.67
N LEU A 402 -16.70 -14.35 10.25
CA LEU A 402 -15.61 -15.03 9.53
C LEU A 402 -16.13 -15.76 8.29
N ARG A 403 -17.27 -16.46 8.42
CA ARG A 403 -17.93 -17.13 7.29
C ARG A 403 -18.41 -16.12 6.22
N ALA A 404 -18.94 -14.96 6.62
CA ALA A 404 -19.32 -13.91 5.68
C ALA A 404 -18.10 -13.39 4.91
N ALA A 405 -16.98 -13.16 5.59
CA ALA A 405 -15.72 -12.78 4.95
C ALA A 405 -15.20 -13.87 3.99
N CYS A 406 -15.29 -15.14 4.36
CA CYS A 406 -14.95 -16.28 3.48
C CYS A 406 -15.87 -16.37 2.25
N ARG A 407 -17.19 -16.08 2.39
CA ARG A 407 -18.11 -16.01 1.25
C ARG A 407 -17.71 -14.92 0.26
N LEU A 408 -17.29 -13.76 0.76
CA LEU A 408 -16.78 -12.69 -0.11
C LEU A 408 -15.52 -13.14 -0.87
N SER A 409 -14.59 -13.85 -0.21
CA SER A 409 -13.39 -14.40 -0.90
C SER A 409 -13.75 -15.36 -2.05
N ARG A 410 -14.82 -16.14 -1.90
CA ARG A 410 -15.30 -17.07 -2.95
C ARG A 410 -15.70 -16.36 -4.25
N LEU A 411 -16.07 -15.07 -4.19
CA LEU A 411 -16.43 -14.28 -5.38
C LEU A 411 -15.25 -14.00 -6.32
N GLY A 412 -14.02 -14.36 -5.93
CA GLY A 412 -12.84 -14.22 -6.78
C GLY A 412 -12.29 -12.80 -6.90
N THR A 413 -12.84 -11.83 -6.16
CA THR A 413 -12.35 -10.43 -6.19
C THR A 413 -11.01 -10.24 -5.47
N GLY A 414 -10.54 -11.27 -4.75
CA GLY A 414 -9.34 -11.20 -3.91
C GLY A 414 -9.54 -10.48 -2.57
N PHE A 415 -10.78 -10.14 -2.23
CA PHE A 415 -11.18 -9.54 -0.94
C PHE A 415 -11.97 -10.52 -0.09
N PRO A 416 -11.92 -10.32 1.25
CA PRO A 416 -11.00 -9.48 2.01
C PRO A 416 -9.64 -10.13 2.20
N ALA A 417 -8.65 -9.36 2.68
CA ALA A 417 -7.44 -9.91 3.26
C ALA A 417 -7.69 -10.22 4.75
N PHE A 418 -7.18 -11.36 5.22
CA PHE A 418 -7.33 -11.82 6.60
C PHE A 418 -6.06 -11.57 7.40
N HIS A 419 -6.20 -11.00 8.59
CA HIS A 419 -5.07 -10.65 9.44
C HIS A 419 -5.26 -11.15 10.87
N ASN A 420 -4.22 -11.75 11.43
CA ASN A 420 -4.17 -12.22 12.81
C ASN A 420 -4.04 -11.04 13.77
N ASP A 421 -5.08 -10.78 14.51
CA ASP A 421 -5.15 -9.66 15.44
C ASP A 421 -4.08 -9.69 16.52
N ARG A 422 -3.79 -10.87 17.07
CA ARG A 422 -2.76 -11.09 18.08
C ARG A 422 -1.37 -10.75 17.55
N ILE A 423 -1.04 -11.22 16.35
CA ILE A 423 0.29 -11.00 15.75
C ILE A 423 0.45 -9.53 15.35
N GLY A 424 -0.59 -8.90 14.74
CA GLY A 424 -0.53 -7.47 14.41
C GLY A 424 -0.34 -6.59 15.65
N THR A 425 -1.00 -6.91 16.76
CA THR A 425 -0.76 -6.23 18.05
C THR A 425 0.68 -6.42 18.54
N ALA A 426 1.23 -7.65 18.46
CA ALA A 426 2.61 -7.94 18.83
C ALA A 426 3.62 -7.18 17.96
N MET A 427 3.39 -7.10 16.64
CA MET A 427 4.20 -6.28 15.72
C MET A 427 4.24 -4.81 16.14
N MET A 428 3.10 -4.22 16.49
CA MET A 428 3.04 -2.82 16.94
C MET A 428 3.76 -2.62 18.28
N MET A 429 3.68 -3.59 19.18
CA MET A 429 4.45 -3.58 20.43
C MET A 429 5.96 -3.71 20.15
N TYR A 430 6.36 -4.57 19.21
CA TYR A 430 7.75 -4.71 18.79
C TYR A 430 8.31 -3.44 18.15
N ALA A 431 7.45 -2.69 17.44
CA ALA A 431 7.75 -1.36 16.92
C ALA A 431 7.83 -0.27 18.00
N GLY A 432 7.42 -0.54 19.24
CA GLY A 432 7.58 0.35 20.39
C GLY A 432 6.32 1.00 20.91
N LEU A 433 5.13 0.59 20.47
CA LEU A 433 3.88 1.10 21.03
C LEU A 433 3.54 0.40 22.36
N PRO A 434 2.93 1.09 23.30
CA PRO A 434 2.39 0.47 24.52
C PRO A 434 1.21 -0.46 24.16
N PRO A 435 0.93 -1.51 24.97
CA PRO A 435 -0.03 -2.55 24.63
C PRO A 435 -1.46 -2.07 24.35
N ASP A 436 -1.94 -1.06 25.07
CA ASP A 436 -3.26 -0.46 24.91
C ASP A 436 -3.39 0.31 23.60
N GLU A 437 -2.36 1.01 23.18
CA GLU A 437 -2.30 1.69 21.88
C GLU A 437 -2.07 0.68 20.74
N ALA A 438 -1.23 -0.33 20.95
CA ALA A 438 -0.94 -1.36 19.98
C ALA A 438 -2.20 -2.14 19.55
N ARG A 439 -3.17 -2.36 20.44
CA ARG A 439 -4.43 -3.05 20.09
C ARG A 439 -5.31 -2.29 19.10
N ASP A 440 -5.21 -0.98 19.04
CA ASP A 440 -6.01 -0.13 18.14
C ASP A 440 -5.37 0.00 16.74
N TRP A 441 -4.65 -1.02 16.31
CA TRP A 441 -3.99 -1.03 15.02
C TRP A 441 -4.98 -1.23 13.86
N ASN A 442 -4.60 -0.74 12.70
CA ASN A 442 -5.26 -0.93 11.42
C ASN A 442 -4.23 -1.27 10.36
N LEU A 443 -4.68 -1.56 9.15
CA LEU A 443 -3.79 -1.81 8.02
C LEU A 443 -3.45 -0.51 7.30
N LEU A 444 -2.19 -0.43 6.88
CA LEU A 444 -1.67 0.56 5.96
C LEU A 444 -1.32 -0.13 4.64
N GLY A 445 -1.86 0.39 3.53
CA GLY A 445 -1.60 -0.18 2.21
C GLY A 445 -2.00 -1.64 2.11
N CYS A 446 -1.00 -2.52 1.98
CA CYS A 446 -1.19 -3.95 1.76
C CYS A 446 -1.41 -4.76 3.04
N VAL A 447 -0.38 -4.80 3.90
CA VAL A 447 -0.33 -5.69 5.08
C VAL A 447 0.39 -5.06 6.27
N VAL A 448 0.80 -3.79 6.19
CA VAL A 448 1.57 -3.12 7.24
C VAL A 448 0.64 -2.80 8.40
N PRO A 449 0.87 -3.32 9.62
CA PRO A 449 0.14 -2.86 10.79
C PRO A 449 0.54 -1.42 11.10
N HIS A 450 -0.46 -0.58 11.30
CA HIS A 450 -0.31 0.85 11.52
C HIS A 450 -1.33 1.36 12.54
N GLN A 451 -1.27 2.64 12.87
CA GLN A 451 -2.19 3.25 13.82
C GLN A 451 -2.22 4.77 13.62
N LYS A 452 -3.38 5.40 13.83
CA LYS A 452 -3.64 6.85 13.62
C LYS A 452 -2.72 7.84 14.38
N LYS A 453 -1.88 7.34 15.30
CA LYS A 453 -0.90 8.13 16.06
C LYS A 453 0.53 7.88 15.63
N VAL A 454 0.72 7.03 14.63
CA VAL A 454 2.04 6.64 14.12
C VAL A 454 2.44 7.56 12.96
N GLY A 455 3.72 7.90 12.92
CA GLY A 455 4.33 8.65 11.83
C GLY A 455 4.58 7.80 10.59
N GLU A 456 5.18 8.42 9.62
CA GLU A 456 5.52 7.89 8.29
C GLU A 456 6.78 7.01 8.27
N TRP A 457 7.20 6.54 7.11
CA TRP A 457 8.38 5.68 6.84
C TRP A 457 8.23 4.21 7.20
N THR A 458 7.01 3.74 7.35
CA THR A 458 6.76 2.32 7.64
C THR A 458 7.04 1.39 6.45
N ASP A 459 7.08 1.93 5.23
CA ASP A 459 7.55 1.29 4.00
C ASP A 459 8.56 2.20 3.30
N ALA A 460 9.86 1.96 3.52
CA ALA A 460 10.93 2.80 2.99
C ALA A 460 11.49 2.31 1.65
N GLY A 461 11.25 1.06 1.29
CA GLY A 461 11.73 0.46 0.05
C GLY A 461 11.86 -1.05 0.13
N ALA A 462 12.46 -1.65 -0.90
CA ALA A 462 12.68 -3.08 -1.03
C ALA A 462 14.15 -3.41 -1.30
N TYR A 463 14.59 -4.60 -0.91
CA TYR A 463 15.90 -5.14 -1.24
C TYR A 463 15.83 -6.59 -1.70
N ASN A 464 16.67 -6.94 -2.68
CA ASN A 464 16.77 -8.26 -3.26
C ASN A 464 17.64 -9.18 -2.41
N LEU A 465 17.01 -9.89 -1.47
CA LEU A 465 17.68 -10.82 -0.57
C LEU A 465 18.46 -11.91 -1.31
N ALA A 466 17.92 -12.43 -2.41
CA ALA A 466 18.53 -13.49 -3.19
C ALA A 466 19.81 -13.06 -3.93
N ALA A 467 20.02 -11.77 -4.14
CA ALA A 467 21.25 -11.25 -4.70
C ALA A 467 22.47 -11.53 -3.79
N ALA A 468 22.28 -11.59 -2.49
CA ALA A 468 23.35 -11.95 -1.56
C ALA A 468 23.87 -13.40 -1.77
N VAL A 469 23.01 -14.33 -2.22
CA VAL A 469 23.41 -15.69 -2.63
C VAL A 469 24.27 -15.65 -3.89
N GLU A 470 23.81 -14.92 -4.92
CA GLU A 470 24.57 -14.73 -6.17
C GLU A 470 25.95 -14.14 -5.87
N TRP A 471 25.99 -13.08 -5.07
CA TRP A 471 27.26 -12.40 -4.74
C TRP A 471 28.21 -13.30 -3.95
N ALA A 472 27.71 -14.11 -3.03
CA ALA A 472 28.54 -15.07 -2.31
C ALA A 472 29.13 -16.16 -3.24
N LEU A 473 28.39 -16.56 -4.28
CA LEU A 473 28.80 -17.53 -5.29
C LEU A 473 29.55 -16.91 -6.47
N ASN A 474 29.78 -15.59 -6.49
CA ASN A 474 30.49 -14.90 -7.57
C ASN A 474 31.42 -13.80 -7.06
N ASN A 475 31.96 -13.98 -5.86
CA ASN A 475 32.90 -13.05 -5.22
C ASN A 475 32.46 -11.59 -5.26
N GLY A 476 31.16 -11.36 -5.00
CA GLY A 476 30.52 -10.02 -4.98
C GLY A 476 30.10 -9.45 -6.33
N ARG A 477 30.22 -10.22 -7.40
CA ARG A 477 29.87 -9.76 -8.75
C ARG A 477 28.47 -10.20 -9.18
N SER A 478 27.80 -9.35 -9.97
CA SER A 478 26.60 -9.76 -10.71
C SER A 478 26.96 -10.76 -11.81
N ARG A 479 26.17 -11.82 -11.97
CA ARG A 479 26.31 -12.77 -13.09
C ARG A 479 25.85 -12.18 -14.41
N LEU A 480 24.90 -11.24 -14.37
CA LEU A 480 24.34 -10.62 -15.59
C LEU A 480 25.24 -9.54 -16.16
N THR A 481 25.85 -8.69 -15.31
CA THR A 481 26.65 -7.54 -15.76
C THR A 481 28.14 -7.71 -15.52
N ALA A 482 28.57 -8.73 -14.80
CA ALA A 482 29.93 -8.94 -14.32
C ALA A 482 30.49 -7.81 -13.44
N GLU A 483 29.68 -6.85 -13.04
CA GLU A 483 30.09 -5.73 -12.21
C GLU A 483 30.24 -6.14 -10.74
N GLN A 484 31.15 -5.50 -10.03
CA GLN A 484 31.27 -5.64 -8.59
C GLN A 484 30.10 -4.91 -7.91
N MET A 485 29.20 -5.67 -7.29
CA MET A 485 28.01 -5.17 -6.61
C MET A 485 28.13 -5.29 -5.08
N GLY A 486 28.62 -6.43 -4.61
CA GLY A 486 28.86 -6.71 -3.19
C GLY A 486 30.35 -6.75 -2.83
N LEU A 487 30.63 -7.31 -1.66
CA LEU A 487 31.99 -7.46 -1.15
C LEU A 487 32.74 -8.58 -1.89
N ALA A 488 34.07 -8.46 -2.01
CA ALA A 488 34.93 -9.58 -2.37
C ALA A 488 35.05 -10.54 -1.17
N THR A 489 34.25 -11.63 -1.17
CA THR A 489 34.20 -12.59 -0.05
C THR A 489 35.06 -13.83 -0.27
N GLY A 490 35.79 -13.89 -1.36
CA GLY A 490 36.68 -14.97 -1.73
C GLY A 490 36.16 -15.82 -2.91
N ASP A 491 37.03 -16.68 -3.39
CA ASP A 491 36.71 -17.60 -4.49
C ASP A 491 35.78 -18.71 -3.99
N PRO A 492 34.51 -18.80 -4.46
CA PRO A 492 33.57 -19.79 -3.97
C PRO A 492 33.99 -21.24 -4.25
N ALA A 493 34.83 -21.49 -5.28
CA ALA A 493 35.38 -22.83 -5.53
C ALA A 493 36.31 -23.35 -4.43
N LYS A 494 36.78 -22.46 -3.53
CA LYS A 494 37.61 -22.79 -2.39
C LYS A 494 36.87 -23.00 -1.09
N PHE A 495 35.54 -22.87 -1.07
CA PHE A 495 34.74 -23.16 0.11
C PHE A 495 34.66 -24.67 0.32
N GLU A 496 35.28 -25.15 1.37
CA GLU A 496 35.31 -26.58 1.73
C GLU A 496 34.08 -27.00 2.55
N THR A 497 33.44 -26.06 3.23
CA THR A 497 32.32 -26.31 4.13
C THR A 497 31.16 -25.35 3.84
N PHE A 498 29.96 -25.80 4.13
CA PHE A 498 28.76 -24.95 4.06
C PHE A 498 28.88 -23.72 4.98
N ALA A 499 29.55 -23.85 6.12
CA ALA A 499 29.77 -22.75 7.05
C ALA A 499 30.59 -21.61 6.42
N GLN A 500 31.61 -21.92 5.63
CA GLN A 500 32.41 -20.89 4.90
C GLN A 500 31.57 -20.16 3.87
N PHE A 501 30.76 -20.88 3.07
CA PHE A 501 29.83 -20.26 2.13
C PHE A 501 28.82 -19.38 2.86
N LYS A 502 28.23 -19.90 3.95
CA LYS A 502 27.24 -19.18 4.74
C LYS A 502 27.82 -17.90 5.35
N ASP A 503 29.04 -17.90 5.83
CA ASP A 503 29.73 -16.68 6.29
C ASP A 503 29.84 -15.64 5.15
N ALA A 504 30.24 -16.06 3.95
CA ALA A 504 30.31 -15.19 2.80
C ALA A 504 28.93 -14.59 2.45
N PHE A 505 27.88 -15.40 2.46
CA PHE A 505 26.51 -14.96 2.25
C PHE A 505 26.05 -13.94 3.30
N MET A 506 26.26 -14.21 4.59
CA MET A 506 25.89 -13.30 5.66
C MET A 506 26.63 -11.95 5.59
N ARG A 507 27.90 -11.97 5.15
CA ARG A 507 28.67 -10.74 4.93
C ARG A 507 28.12 -9.92 3.76
N GLN A 508 27.68 -10.56 2.68
CA GLN A 508 27.01 -9.89 1.54
C GLN A 508 25.69 -9.26 1.99
N LEU A 509 24.88 -10.02 2.72
CA LEU A 509 23.61 -9.51 3.25
C LEU A 509 23.84 -8.32 4.20
N LYS A 510 24.78 -8.40 5.10
CA LYS A 510 25.13 -7.29 6.01
C LYS A 510 25.57 -6.04 5.23
N TYR A 511 26.36 -6.19 4.17
CA TYR A 511 26.73 -5.07 3.31
C TYR A 511 25.49 -4.44 2.63
N MET A 512 24.59 -5.26 2.09
CA MET A 512 23.34 -4.79 1.48
C MET A 512 22.49 -4.00 2.49
N LEU A 513 22.26 -4.53 3.69
CA LEU A 513 21.49 -3.87 4.75
C LEU A 513 22.12 -2.55 5.22
N ARG A 514 23.43 -2.43 5.15
CA ARG A 514 24.09 -1.13 5.37
C ARG A 514 23.73 -0.11 4.28
N GLN A 515 23.69 -0.53 3.02
CA GLN A 515 23.30 0.37 1.91
C GLN A 515 21.83 0.79 2.03
N VAL A 516 20.94 -0.11 2.47
CA VAL A 516 19.57 0.20 2.86
C VAL A 516 19.50 1.36 3.85
N ALA A 517 20.29 1.29 4.93
CA ALA A 517 20.31 2.36 5.92
C ALA A 517 20.85 3.69 5.34
N VAL A 518 21.89 3.65 4.51
CA VAL A 518 22.44 4.85 3.86
C VAL A 518 21.41 5.50 2.94
N THR A 519 20.72 4.71 2.12
CA THR A 519 19.65 5.17 1.23
C THR A 519 18.60 5.95 2.01
N THR A 520 18.03 5.33 3.04
CA THR A 520 16.97 5.96 3.85
C THR A 520 17.43 7.25 4.51
N LEU A 521 18.66 7.30 5.05
CA LEU A 521 19.16 8.49 5.72
C LEU A 521 19.33 9.67 4.77
N VAL A 522 19.76 9.41 3.52
CA VAL A 522 19.85 10.44 2.47
C VAL A 522 18.46 10.94 2.08
N GLU A 523 17.51 10.03 1.88
CA GLU A 523 16.13 10.36 1.52
C GLU A 523 15.44 11.17 2.60
N GLN A 524 15.55 10.75 3.86
CA GLN A 524 15.01 11.50 4.99
C GLN A 524 15.62 12.90 5.10
N GLU A 525 16.92 13.07 4.83
CA GLU A 525 17.56 14.39 4.78
C GLU A 525 16.89 15.31 3.76
N VAL A 526 16.69 14.81 2.54
CA VAL A 526 16.03 15.57 1.46
C VAL A 526 14.59 15.90 1.83
N HIS A 527 13.85 14.94 2.38
CA HIS A 527 12.46 15.16 2.81
C HIS A 527 12.35 16.23 3.91
N LEU A 528 13.28 16.23 4.88
CA LEU A 528 13.33 17.26 5.93
C LEU A 528 13.56 18.67 5.35
N GLU A 529 14.31 18.76 4.26
CA GLU A 529 14.66 20.01 3.62
C GLU A 529 13.52 20.55 2.74
N CYS A 530 12.88 19.72 1.91
CA CYS A 530 11.98 20.21 0.86
C CYS A 530 10.56 19.65 0.89
N MET A 531 10.27 18.62 1.74
CA MET A 531 9.00 17.91 1.72
C MET A 531 8.27 17.83 3.09
N PRO A 532 8.19 18.90 3.88
CA PRO A 532 7.32 18.90 5.07
C PRO A 532 5.85 18.79 4.67
N ARG A 533 5.00 18.23 5.55
CA ARG A 533 3.62 17.80 5.26
C ARG A 533 2.60 18.51 6.14
N PRO A 534 2.31 19.78 5.88
CA PRO A 534 1.46 20.58 6.77
C PRO A 534 0.02 20.04 6.87
N PHE A 535 -0.62 19.61 5.77
CA PHE A 535 -1.98 19.07 5.86
C PHE A 535 -2.02 17.75 6.64
N ILE A 536 -1.08 16.86 6.38
CA ILE A 536 -0.96 15.60 7.10
C ILE A 536 -0.72 15.84 8.60
N SER A 537 0.17 16.79 8.93
CA SER A 537 0.46 17.17 10.33
C SER A 537 -0.75 17.71 11.06
N ALA A 538 -1.71 18.32 10.37
CA ALA A 538 -2.95 18.81 10.97
C ALA A 538 -3.92 17.69 11.39
N ILE A 539 -3.80 16.50 10.79
CA ILE A 539 -4.73 15.38 10.99
C ILE A 539 -4.09 14.13 11.60
N VAL A 540 -2.81 14.20 12.00
CA VAL A 540 -2.10 13.12 12.71
C VAL A 540 -1.84 13.53 14.15
N ASP A 541 -2.10 12.63 15.10
CA ASP A 541 -1.96 12.90 16.54
C ASP A 541 -0.51 13.16 16.94
N GLY A 542 -0.33 14.11 17.85
CA GLY A 542 0.95 14.52 18.42
C GLY A 542 1.60 15.72 17.72
N CYS A 543 1.35 15.96 16.42
CA CYS A 543 1.96 17.07 15.68
C CYS A 543 1.57 18.43 16.27
N MET A 544 0.29 18.64 16.55
CA MET A 544 -0.23 19.87 17.14
C MET A 544 0.32 20.10 18.56
N ASP A 545 0.36 19.06 19.41
CA ASP A 545 0.87 19.13 20.77
C ASP A 545 2.36 19.51 20.82
N LYS A 546 3.15 18.92 19.91
CA LYS A 546 4.59 19.16 19.82
C LYS A 546 4.95 20.45 19.06
N GLY A 547 4.00 21.03 18.30
CA GLY A 547 4.26 22.16 17.40
C GLY A 547 5.28 21.79 16.32
N ARG A 548 5.19 20.57 15.77
CA ARG A 548 6.21 20.00 14.90
C ARG A 548 5.59 19.19 13.75
N ASP A 549 6.14 19.40 12.55
CA ASP A 549 5.74 18.65 11.36
C ASP A 549 5.99 17.14 11.51
N ILE A 550 5.14 16.32 10.88
CA ILE A 550 5.24 14.87 10.93
C ILE A 550 6.60 14.36 10.43
N SER A 551 7.15 14.95 9.36
CA SER A 551 8.47 14.62 8.82
C SER A 551 9.62 14.85 9.81
N ARG A 552 9.41 15.70 10.81
CA ARG A 552 10.36 16.03 11.88
C ARG A 552 10.04 15.31 13.20
N GLY A 553 9.27 14.22 13.15
CA GLY A 553 8.89 13.42 14.31
C GLY A 553 7.75 14.04 15.14
N GLY A 554 6.86 14.80 14.48
CA GLY A 554 5.69 15.41 15.10
C GLY A 554 4.67 14.40 15.60
N ALA A 555 4.49 13.26 14.91
CA ALA A 555 3.58 12.21 15.34
C ALA A 555 3.84 11.72 16.76
N ARG A 556 2.82 11.21 17.44
CA ARG A 556 2.96 10.72 18.81
C ARG A 556 3.97 9.60 18.90
N TYR A 557 3.92 8.64 17.99
CA TYR A 557 4.85 7.52 17.85
C TYR A 557 5.53 7.55 16.49
N ASN A 558 6.81 7.21 16.45
CA ASN A 558 7.56 7.01 15.22
C ASN A 558 8.16 5.61 15.29
N VAL A 559 7.79 4.73 14.37
CA VAL A 559 8.12 3.30 14.41
C VAL A 559 9.38 2.96 13.62
N GLY A 560 9.92 3.91 12.88
CA GLY A 560 11.13 3.75 12.07
C GLY A 560 10.87 3.17 10.68
N PRO A 561 11.93 3.16 9.84
CA PRO A 561 11.81 2.74 8.45
C PRO A 561 11.64 1.22 8.31
N GLY A 562 10.65 0.80 7.51
CA GLY A 562 10.44 -0.58 7.10
C GLY A 562 11.03 -0.86 5.72
N TRP A 563 11.71 -2.00 5.54
CA TRP A 563 12.23 -2.43 4.26
C TRP A 563 11.77 -3.82 3.90
N VAL A 564 11.32 -3.98 2.67
CA VAL A 564 10.75 -5.23 2.14
C VAL A 564 11.86 -6.18 1.72
N MET A 565 11.90 -7.38 2.29
CA MET A 565 12.73 -8.50 1.84
C MET A 565 12.07 -9.19 0.64
N VAL A 566 12.72 -9.21 -0.52
CA VAL A 566 12.23 -9.92 -1.71
C VAL A 566 13.03 -11.20 -1.93
N GLY A 567 12.35 -12.33 -2.16
CA GLY A 567 13.00 -13.60 -2.48
C GLY A 567 13.41 -14.46 -1.27
N VAL A 568 12.67 -14.42 -0.18
CA VAL A 568 12.91 -15.24 1.02
C VAL A 568 12.92 -16.74 0.68
N ALA A 569 11.88 -17.22 -0.03
CA ALA A 569 11.78 -18.63 -0.44
C ALA A 569 12.91 -19.05 -1.38
N ASP A 570 13.27 -18.20 -2.37
CA ASP A 570 14.37 -18.49 -3.32
C ASP A 570 15.71 -18.59 -2.59
N THR A 571 15.93 -17.74 -1.61
CA THR A 571 17.13 -17.77 -0.79
C THR A 571 17.18 -19.04 0.06
N ALA A 572 16.11 -19.36 0.79
CA ALA A 572 16.01 -20.57 1.60
C ALA A 572 16.21 -21.84 0.78
N ASN A 573 15.54 -21.92 -0.39
CA ASN A 573 15.69 -23.05 -1.33
C ASN A 573 17.13 -23.19 -1.85
N SER A 574 17.80 -22.06 -2.11
CA SER A 574 19.19 -22.07 -2.58
C SER A 574 20.15 -22.55 -1.50
N LEU A 575 19.97 -22.09 -0.26
CA LEU A 575 20.81 -22.54 0.87
C LEU A 575 20.63 -24.02 1.17
N ALA A 576 19.38 -24.50 1.14
CA ALA A 576 19.08 -25.91 1.36
C ALA A 576 19.70 -26.82 0.27
N ALA A 577 19.59 -26.41 -0.99
CA ALA A 577 20.16 -27.15 -2.11
C ALA A 577 21.70 -27.19 -2.06
N LEU A 578 22.34 -26.05 -1.75
CA LEU A 578 23.80 -25.98 -1.56
C LEU A 578 24.26 -26.87 -0.42
N GLU A 579 23.65 -26.75 0.76
CA GLU A 579 24.01 -27.57 1.91
C GLU A 579 23.89 -29.06 1.56
N LYS A 580 22.79 -29.47 0.94
CA LYS A 580 22.50 -30.88 0.64
C LYS A 580 23.40 -31.41 -0.47
N LEU A 581 23.35 -30.84 -1.65
CA LEU A 581 23.97 -31.43 -2.84
C LEU A 581 25.45 -31.16 -2.99
N VAL A 582 25.92 -30.00 -2.55
CA VAL A 582 27.34 -29.62 -2.71
C VAL A 582 28.16 -30.02 -1.50
N PHE A 583 27.72 -29.69 -0.29
CA PHE A 583 28.55 -29.86 0.90
C PHE A 583 28.33 -31.17 1.63
N LYS A 584 27.08 -31.67 1.77
CA LYS A 584 26.79 -32.93 2.48
C LYS A 584 26.89 -34.15 1.59
N GLU A 585 26.10 -34.24 0.54
CA GLU A 585 26.04 -35.40 -0.35
C GLU A 585 27.17 -35.40 -1.42
N LYS A 586 27.77 -34.25 -1.70
CA LYS A 586 28.83 -34.05 -2.71
C LYS A 586 28.47 -34.60 -4.08
N ARG A 587 27.20 -34.50 -4.47
CA ARG A 587 26.67 -34.94 -5.76
C ARG A 587 26.94 -33.94 -6.87
N ILE A 588 27.14 -32.67 -6.52
CA ILE A 588 27.51 -31.58 -7.44
C ILE A 588 28.77 -30.96 -6.87
N SER A 589 29.84 -30.86 -7.68
CA SER A 589 31.01 -30.10 -7.27
C SER A 589 30.72 -28.59 -7.32
N MET A 590 31.41 -27.79 -6.51
CA MET A 590 31.23 -26.33 -6.58
C MET A 590 31.59 -25.78 -7.97
N PRO A 591 32.68 -26.18 -8.63
CA PRO A 591 32.95 -25.74 -10.02
C PRO A 591 31.87 -26.08 -11.02
N ASP A 592 31.27 -27.30 -10.95
CA ASP A 592 30.19 -27.69 -11.87
C ASP A 592 28.91 -26.88 -11.62
N LEU A 593 28.61 -26.60 -10.35
CA LEU A 593 27.49 -25.73 -10.00
C LEU A 593 27.71 -24.30 -10.55
N LEU A 594 28.89 -23.73 -10.34
CA LEU A 594 29.21 -22.38 -10.82
C LEU A 594 29.10 -22.32 -12.35
N ALA A 595 29.63 -23.32 -13.09
CA ALA A 595 29.48 -23.41 -14.52
C ALA A 595 28.03 -23.51 -14.97
N ALA A 596 27.19 -24.28 -14.25
CA ALA A 596 25.77 -24.40 -14.54
C ALA A 596 25.02 -23.07 -14.33
N LEU A 597 25.35 -22.33 -13.27
CA LEU A 597 24.75 -21.02 -12.97
C LEU A 597 25.20 -19.96 -14.00
N ASP A 598 26.47 -19.94 -14.38
CA ASP A 598 27.01 -19.00 -15.36
C ASP A 598 26.40 -19.20 -16.76
N ASN A 599 26.08 -20.45 -17.10
CA ASN A 599 25.39 -20.80 -18.35
C ASN A 599 23.86 -20.83 -18.25
N ASN A 600 23.27 -20.30 -17.18
CA ASN A 600 21.82 -20.33 -16.96
C ASN A 600 21.21 -21.75 -17.15
N PHE A 601 21.96 -22.78 -16.72
CA PHE A 601 21.69 -24.20 -16.85
C PHE A 601 21.70 -24.75 -18.30
N GLU A 602 22.08 -23.96 -19.31
CA GLU A 602 22.22 -24.47 -20.66
C GLU A 602 23.40 -25.48 -20.71
N GLY A 603 23.13 -26.69 -21.22
CA GLY A 603 24.08 -27.79 -21.16
C GLY A 603 24.21 -28.50 -19.80
N HIS A 604 23.52 -28.03 -18.77
CA HIS A 604 23.59 -28.54 -17.37
C HIS A 604 22.21 -28.95 -16.84
N THR A 605 21.35 -29.51 -17.70
CA THR A 605 19.96 -29.87 -17.34
C THR A 605 19.87 -30.84 -16.16
N GLU A 606 20.82 -31.79 -16.05
CA GLU A 606 20.86 -32.74 -14.94
C GLU A 606 21.10 -32.07 -13.61
N ILE A 607 22.01 -31.09 -13.56
CA ILE A 607 22.26 -30.26 -12.36
C ILE A 607 20.98 -29.49 -11.98
N GLN A 608 20.34 -28.84 -12.96
CA GLN A 608 19.09 -28.12 -12.70
C GLN A 608 18.00 -29.05 -12.16
N GLN A 609 17.85 -30.25 -12.71
CA GLN A 609 16.87 -31.25 -12.24
C GLN A 609 17.18 -31.68 -10.78
N MET A 610 18.45 -31.96 -10.44
CA MET A 610 18.83 -32.27 -9.06
C MET A 610 18.50 -31.13 -8.10
N LEU A 611 18.75 -29.87 -8.50
CA LEU A 611 18.42 -28.69 -7.69
C LEU A 611 16.90 -28.52 -7.52
N ASN A 612 16.12 -28.75 -8.58
CA ASN A 612 14.65 -28.68 -8.53
C ASN A 612 14.02 -29.75 -7.64
N GLN A 613 14.65 -30.94 -7.54
CA GLN A 613 14.20 -32.05 -6.69
C GLN A 613 14.57 -31.91 -5.20
N CYS A 614 15.39 -30.90 -4.85
CA CYS A 614 15.64 -30.60 -3.42
C CYS A 614 14.35 -30.17 -2.72
N PRO A 615 14.26 -30.37 -1.40
CA PRO A 615 13.19 -29.83 -0.60
C PRO A 615 12.99 -28.32 -0.87
N LYS A 616 11.72 -27.90 -0.91
CA LYS A 616 11.33 -26.52 -1.18
C LYS A 616 10.55 -25.96 0.00
N TYR A 617 10.81 -24.72 0.33
CA TYR A 617 10.03 -23.94 1.30
C TYR A 617 8.55 -23.92 0.88
N GLY A 618 7.67 -24.03 1.88
CA GLY A 618 6.23 -24.12 1.66
C GLY A 618 5.64 -25.54 1.62
N ASN A 619 6.41 -26.56 2.04
CA ASN A 619 5.97 -27.97 2.08
C ASN A 619 6.08 -28.61 3.47
N ASP A 620 6.19 -27.83 4.55
CA ASP A 620 6.37 -28.25 5.94
C ASP A 620 7.63 -29.13 6.14
N ASP A 621 8.73 -28.78 5.47
CA ASP A 621 10.02 -29.46 5.56
C ASP A 621 11.06 -28.61 6.32
N ASP A 622 11.39 -29.00 7.54
CA ASP A 622 12.34 -28.29 8.40
C ASP A 622 13.75 -28.20 7.82
N SER A 623 14.12 -29.10 6.89
CA SER A 623 15.43 -29.05 6.24
C SER A 623 15.64 -27.79 5.40
N VAL A 624 14.54 -27.16 4.93
CA VAL A 624 14.56 -25.91 4.18
C VAL A 624 13.92 -24.75 4.96
N ASP A 625 12.82 -24.97 5.68
CA ASP A 625 12.07 -23.91 6.39
C ASP A 625 12.94 -23.20 7.42
N ARG A 626 13.87 -23.93 8.09
CA ARG A 626 14.84 -23.36 9.03
C ARG A 626 15.68 -22.24 8.43
N PHE A 627 15.96 -22.29 7.12
CA PHE A 627 16.73 -21.24 6.46
C PHE A 627 15.92 -19.96 6.30
N ALA A 628 14.63 -20.07 6.00
CA ALA A 628 13.75 -18.91 5.95
C ALA A 628 13.70 -18.21 7.32
N VAL A 629 13.53 -18.96 8.40
CA VAL A 629 13.56 -18.44 9.78
C VAL A 629 14.91 -17.80 10.10
N GLU A 630 16.01 -18.49 9.82
CA GLU A 630 17.36 -17.98 10.14
C GLU A 630 17.69 -16.67 9.42
N ILE A 631 17.33 -16.58 8.12
CA ILE A 631 17.63 -15.40 7.30
C ILE A 631 16.81 -14.21 7.74
N THR A 632 15.52 -14.40 7.98
CA THR A 632 14.62 -13.32 8.39
C THR A 632 14.99 -12.80 9.78
N ASP A 633 15.31 -13.68 10.73
CA ASP A 633 15.82 -13.30 12.06
C ASP A 633 17.17 -12.59 11.98
N PHE A 634 18.07 -13.02 11.09
CA PHE A 634 19.36 -12.34 10.92
C PHE A 634 19.16 -10.93 10.36
N ALA A 635 18.35 -10.80 9.32
CA ALA A 635 18.09 -9.51 8.68
C ALA A 635 17.44 -8.53 9.66
N ASP A 636 16.51 -8.98 10.50
CA ASP A 636 15.90 -8.15 11.54
C ASP A 636 16.96 -7.68 12.56
N ARG A 637 17.72 -8.59 13.13
CA ARG A 637 18.77 -8.24 14.10
C ARG A 637 19.81 -7.26 13.54
N GLU A 638 20.17 -7.41 12.26
CA GLU A 638 21.13 -6.54 11.62
C GLU A 638 20.55 -5.15 11.33
N LEU A 639 19.33 -5.06 10.77
CA LEU A 639 18.70 -3.78 10.51
C LEU A 639 18.42 -2.98 11.77
N ARG A 640 17.99 -3.62 12.84
CA ARG A 640 17.72 -2.94 14.12
C ARG A 640 18.94 -2.33 14.80
N GLN A 641 20.15 -2.56 14.30
CA GLN A 641 21.36 -1.86 14.77
C GLN A 641 21.41 -0.42 14.24
N TYR A 642 20.78 -0.16 13.10
CA TYR A 642 20.71 1.18 12.50
C TYR A 642 19.56 1.99 13.11
N LYS A 643 19.73 3.31 13.07
CA LYS A 643 18.72 4.29 13.47
C LYS A 643 18.54 5.30 12.37
N ASP A 644 17.30 5.71 12.18
CA ASP A 644 16.95 6.77 11.27
C ASP A 644 17.22 8.17 11.87
N ARG A 645 16.88 9.22 11.12
CA ARG A 645 17.08 10.60 11.55
C ARG A 645 16.23 11.01 12.76
N LEU A 646 15.17 10.28 13.05
CA LEU A 646 14.32 10.48 14.23
C LEU A 646 14.77 9.64 15.44
N GLY A 647 15.84 8.85 15.27
CA GLY A 647 16.37 7.95 16.30
C GLY A 647 15.65 6.61 16.40
N CYS A 648 14.73 6.31 15.47
CA CYS A 648 13.96 5.07 15.43
C CYS A 648 14.76 3.94 14.77
N ARG A 649 14.52 2.69 15.18
CA ARG A 649 15.19 1.53 14.61
C ARG A 649 14.56 1.10 13.30
N PHE A 650 15.37 0.66 12.36
CA PHE A 650 14.92 0.01 11.14
C PHE A 650 14.24 -1.32 11.44
N HIS A 651 13.36 -1.76 10.57
CA HIS A 651 12.69 -3.06 10.63
C HIS A 651 12.44 -3.63 9.22
N ASN A 652 12.04 -4.90 9.18
CA ASN A 652 11.75 -5.59 7.94
C ASN A 652 10.26 -5.75 7.68
N ALA A 653 9.95 -5.98 6.41
CA ALA A 653 8.68 -6.44 5.88
C ALA A 653 8.90 -7.63 4.93
N MET A 654 7.88 -8.44 4.74
CA MET A 654 7.81 -9.47 3.71
C MET A 654 6.49 -9.30 2.97
N MET A 655 6.42 -8.31 2.10
CA MET A 655 5.27 -8.08 1.24
C MET A 655 5.73 -8.04 -0.22
N GLY A 656 4.86 -8.40 -1.15
CA GLY A 656 5.29 -8.60 -2.52
C GLY A 656 5.05 -7.39 -3.41
N LEU A 657 3.83 -6.85 -3.39
CA LEU A 657 3.37 -5.99 -4.47
C LEU A 657 3.65 -6.72 -5.81
N THR A 658 4.36 -6.10 -6.74
CA THR A 658 4.91 -6.79 -7.93
C THR A 658 6.45 -6.75 -7.95
N ASN A 659 7.09 -6.40 -6.83
CA ASN A 659 8.55 -6.22 -6.71
C ASN A 659 9.35 -7.49 -7.06
N ASN A 660 8.78 -8.66 -6.85
CA ASN A 660 9.40 -9.95 -7.18
C ASN A 660 9.72 -10.09 -8.68
N ILE A 661 8.99 -9.38 -9.56
CA ILE A 661 9.19 -9.43 -11.01
C ILE A 661 10.44 -8.63 -11.41
N PRO A 662 10.51 -7.30 -11.20
CA PRO A 662 11.69 -6.53 -11.58
C PRO A 662 12.96 -6.95 -10.82
N THR A 663 12.86 -7.31 -9.54
CA THR A 663 14.00 -7.85 -8.79
C THR A 663 14.48 -9.19 -9.31
N GLY A 664 13.59 -10.02 -9.86
CA GLY A 664 13.96 -11.25 -10.55
C GLY A 664 14.70 -11.00 -11.86
N LYS A 665 14.33 -9.94 -12.61
CA LYS A 665 14.96 -9.58 -13.90
C LYS A 665 16.44 -9.23 -13.78
N VAL A 666 16.84 -8.63 -12.66
CA VAL A 666 18.22 -8.17 -12.42
C VAL A 666 19.11 -9.22 -11.76
N LEU A 667 18.65 -10.46 -11.65
CA LEU A 667 19.32 -11.55 -10.94
C LEU A 667 19.61 -12.74 -11.86
N GLY A 668 20.81 -13.29 -11.81
CA GLY A 668 21.24 -14.50 -12.51
C GLY A 668 20.55 -15.76 -12.01
N ALA A 669 20.95 -16.92 -12.54
CA ALA A 669 20.47 -18.22 -12.09
C ALA A 669 20.87 -18.50 -10.63
N LEU A 670 20.04 -19.23 -9.89
CA LEU A 670 20.23 -19.53 -8.46
C LEU A 670 20.30 -21.04 -8.20
N PRO A 671 20.97 -21.45 -7.10
CA PRO A 671 21.03 -22.86 -6.66
C PRO A 671 19.66 -23.48 -6.30
N SER A 672 18.60 -22.69 -6.19
CA SER A 672 17.22 -23.20 -6.10
C SER A 672 16.75 -23.93 -7.35
N GLY A 673 17.48 -23.84 -8.47
CA GLY A 673 17.08 -24.28 -9.81
C GLY A 673 16.42 -23.18 -10.66
N ARG A 674 16.23 -21.97 -10.09
CA ARG A 674 15.64 -20.80 -10.76
C ARG A 674 16.59 -20.29 -11.87
N LYS A 675 16.05 -20.08 -13.06
CA LYS A 675 16.77 -19.44 -14.18
C LYS A 675 16.92 -17.93 -14.01
N ALA A 676 17.91 -17.36 -14.67
CA ALA A 676 18.10 -15.90 -14.74
C ALA A 676 16.83 -15.21 -15.28
N GLY A 677 16.51 -14.05 -14.73
CA GLY A 677 15.42 -13.22 -15.19
C GLY A 677 14.00 -13.69 -14.76
N VAL A 678 13.84 -14.87 -14.21
CA VAL A 678 12.55 -15.38 -13.73
C VAL A 678 12.14 -14.61 -12.47
N PRO A 679 10.87 -14.25 -12.25
CA PRO A 679 10.40 -13.63 -11.01
C PRO A 679 10.85 -14.41 -9.76
N LEU A 680 11.15 -13.70 -8.69
CA LEU A 680 11.37 -14.28 -7.37
C LEU A 680 10.03 -14.63 -6.69
N ALA A 681 10.09 -15.29 -5.55
CA ALA A 681 8.93 -15.46 -4.68
C ALA A 681 8.49 -14.12 -4.07
N GLU A 682 7.19 -13.92 -3.96
CA GLU A 682 6.62 -12.71 -3.40
C GLU A 682 6.31 -12.86 -1.90
N GLY A 683 6.51 -11.81 -1.13
CA GLY A 683 6.24 -11.82 0.31
C GLY A 683 6.93 -12.93 1.07
N CYS A 684 6.20 -13.63 1.91
CA CYS A 684 6.62 -14.86 2.57
C CYS A 684 6.06 -16.13 1.88
N SER A 685 5.46 -15.98 0.69
CA SER A 685 4.92 -17.09 -0.08
C SER A 685 6.03 -18.02 -0.61
N PRO A 686 5.75 -19.29 -0.91
CA PRO A 686 6.65 -20.17 -1.64
C PRO A 686 6.95 -19.62 -3.04
N HIS A 687 8.04 -20.07 -3.66
CA HIS A 687 8.26 -19.80 -5.09
C HIS A 687 7.14 -20.45 -5.92
N ALA A 688 6.63 -19.73 -6.90
CA ALA A 688 5.49 -20.17 -7.71
C ALA A 688 5.66 -21.59 -8.24
N GLY A 689 4.70 -22.47 -7.96
CA GLY A 689 4.68 -23.87 -8.39
C GLY A 689 5.50 -24.83 -7.53
N THR A 690 6.05 -24.42 -6.38
CA THR A 690 6.89 -25.30 -5.53
C THR A 690 6.18 -25.84 -4.28
N ASP A 691 5.04 -25.32 -3.90
CA ASP A 691 4.23 -25.72 -2.74
C ASP A 691 3.28 -26.89 -3.09
N ALA A 692 3.88 -28.04 -3.35
CA ALA A 692 3.16 -29.23 -3.85
C ALA A 692 2.42 -30.04 -2.76
N SER A 693 2.70 -29.79 -1.48
CA SER A 693 2.14 -30.56 -0.34
C SER A 693 0.79 -30.03 0.16
N GLY A 694 0.19 -29.06 -0.56
CA GLY A 694 -1.12 -28.49 -0.24
C GLY A 694 -1.07 -27.24 0.67
N PRO A 695 -2.21 -26.55 0.80
CA PRO A 695 -2.26 -25.25 1.47
C PRO A 695 -1.97 -25.34 2.97
N THR A 696 -2.34 -26.43 3.63
CA THR A 696 -2.04 -26.66 5.05
C THR A 696 -0.54 -26.76 5.31
N ALA A 697 0.20 -27.52 4.49
CA ALA A 697 1.66 -27.62 4.58
C ALA A 697 2.32 -26.26 4.27
N CYS A 698 1.82 -25.55 3.28
CA CYS A 698 2.27 -24.19 2.95
C CYS A 698 2.14 -23.27 4.18
N MET A 699 0.96 -23.20 4.76
CA MET A 699 0.70 -22.36 5.93
C MET A 699 1.56 -22.76 7.16
N ARG A 700 1.81 -24.06 7.35
CA ARG A 700 2.71 -24.52 8.43
C ARG A 700 4.16 -24.10 8.22
N SER A 701 4.68 -24.16 7.01
CA SER A 701 6.02 -23.61 6.70
C SER A 701 6.12 -22.13 7.02
N ILE A 702 5.13 -21.33 6.56
CA ILE A 702 5.13 -19.89 6.74
C ILE A 702 4.98 -19.52 8.21
N ALA A 703 4.14 -20.22 8.98
CA ALA A 703 3.93 -19.97 10.40
C ALA A 703 5.19 -20.19 11.27
N LYS A 704 6.26 -20.82 10.74
CA LYS A 704 7.54 -20.98 11.43
C LYS A 704 8.35 -19.69 11.51
N ILE A 705 8.08 -18.71 10.62
CA ILE A 705 8.73 -17.39 10.65
C ILE A 705 8.25 -16.63 11.89
N ASN A 706 9.16 -15.87 12.50
CA ASN A 706 8.86 -14.99 13.65
C ASN A 706 8.13 -13.72 13.18
N HIS A 707 6.87 -13.83 12.76
CA HIS A 707 6.09 -12.72 12.19
C HIS A 707 6.08 -11.49 13.10
N GLU A 708 6.03 -11.67 14.41
CA GLU A 708 6.00 -10.59 15.41
C GLU A 708 7.19 -9.62 15.30
N ASN A 709 8.32 -10.09 14.78
CA ASN A 709 9.55 -9.30 14.63
C ASN A 709 9.58 -8.47 13.34
N HIS A 710 8.54 -8.56 12.51
CA HIS A 710 8.48 -7.89 11.20
C HIS A 710 7.32 -6.89 11.13
N PRO A 711 7.39 -5.74 11.84
CA PRO A 711 6.30 -4.77 11.92
C PRO A 711 5.96 -4.10 10.59
N GLY A 712 6.75 -4.29 9.54
CA GLY A 712 6.36 -3.95 8.17
C GLY A 712 5.35 -4.92 7.53
N GLY A 713 4.92 -5.97 8.25
CA GLY A 713 3.96 -6.96 7.77
C GLY A 713 4.57 -8.10 6.97
N THR A 714 3.85 -9.21 6.91
CA THR A 714 4.24 -10.42 6.17
C THR A 714 3.07 -10.96 5.36
N LEU A 715 3.25 -11.17 4.08
CA LEU A 715 2.18 -11.44 3.13
C LEU A 715 2.24 -12.87 2.60
N LEU A 716 1.12 -13.59 2.70
CA LEU A 716 0.92 -14.90 2.10
C LEU A 716 -0.22 -14.88 1.09
N ASN A 717 0.06 -15.26 -0.16
CA ASN A 717 -0.93 -15.52 -1.20
C ASN A 717 -1.17 -17.04 -1.35
N ILE A 718 -2.45 -17.40 -1.50
CA ILE A 718 -2.86 -18.77 -1.85
C ILE A 718 -3.87 -18.67 -3.00
N LYS A 719 -3.79 -19.60 -3.95
CA LYS A 719 -4.75 -19.71 -5.06
C LYS A 719 -5.52 -21.01 -4.99
N PHE A 720 -6.86 -20.89 -5.07
CA PHE A 720 -7.80 -22.02 -5.08
C PHE A 720 -8.58 -22.07 -6.39
N THR A 721 -8.99 -23.27 -6.80
CA THR A 721 -10.04 -23.39 -7.81
C THR A 721 -11.39 -22.96 -7.22
N PRO A 722 -12.28 -22.32 -7.99
CA PRO A 722 -13.63 -21.94 -7.52
C PRO A 722 -14.41 -23.14 -6.98
N ALA A 723 -14.31 -24.31 -7.63
CA ALA A 723 -14.97 -25.54 -7.21
C ALA A 723 -14.63 -25.98 -5.77
N LEU A 724 -13.43 -25.66 -5.29
CA LEU A 724 -13.01 -26.01 -3.93
C LEU A 724 -13.80 -25.25 -2.85
N LEU A 725 -14.34 -24.08 -3.18
CA LEU A 725 -15.08 -23.20 -2.24
C LEU A 725 -16.62 -23.26 -2.45
N GLU A 726 -17.10 -24.27 -3.14
CA GLU A 726 -18.54 -24.46 -3.34
C GLU A 726 -19.23 -24.98 -2.08
N GLY A 727 -20.35 -24.34 -1.73
CA GLY A 727 -21.21 -24.74 -0.62
C GLY A 727 -20.71 -24.31 0.76
N GLU A 728 -21.60 -24.39 1.75
CA GLU A 728 -21.35 -23.90 3.10
C GLU A 728 -20.30 -24.72 3.88
N LYS A 729 -20.14 -26.01 3.55
CA LYS A 729 -19.09 -26.83 4.16
C LYS A 729 -17.71 -26.30 3.78
N ALA A 730 -17.48 -26.02 2.50
CA ALA A 730 -16.20 -25.51 2.01
C ALA A 730 -15.86 -24.11 2.60
N ILE A 731 -16.88 -23.25 2.80
CA ILE A 731 -16.71 -21.99 3.54
C ILE A 731 -16.27 -22.23 4.98
N GLY A 732 -16.84 -23.26 5.64
CA GLY A 732 -16.41 -23.66 6.99
C GLY A 732 -14.99 -24.22 7.02
N ASP A 733 -14.61 -24.99 6.00
CA ASP A 733 -13.24 -25.54 5.87
C ASP A 733 -12.22 -24.40 5.66
N LEU A 734 -12.53 -23.40 4.83
CA LEU A 734 -11.71 -22.21 4.66
C LEU A 734 -11.57 -21.40 5.96
N ALA A 735 -12.67 -21.20 6.69
CA ALA A 735 -12.63 -20.53 7.99
C ALA A 735 -11.75 -21.29 9.00
N GLY A 736 -11.86 -22.63 9.02
CA GLY A 736 -11.01 -23.50 9.84
C GLY A 736 -9.53 -23.42 9.45
N LEU A 737 -9.22 -23.37 8.16
CA LEU A 737 -7.86 -23.20 7.65
C LEU A 737 -7.23 -21.87 8.10
N ILE A 738 -7.98 -20.77 8.01
CA ILE A 738 -7.54 -19.44 8.46
C ILE A 738 -7.27 -19.45 9.96
N ARG A 739 -8.20 -19.98 10.78
CA ARG A 739 -8.01 -20.06 12.23
C ARG A 739 -6.79 -20.92 12.57
N GLY A 740 -6.64 -22.09 11.97
CA GLY A 740 -5.49 -22.98 12.21
C GLY A 740 -4.16 -22.29 11.86
N PHE A 741 -4.08 -21.55 10.79
CA PHE A 741 -2.89 -20.76 10.42
C PHE A 741 -2.58 -19.67 11.44
N PHE A 742 -3.60 -18.97 11.93
CA PHE A 742 -3.43 -17.89 12.90
C PHE A 742 -3.07 -18.43 14.30
N ASP A 743 -3.60 -19.58 14.68
CA ASP A 743 -3.24 -20.27 15.93
C ASP A 743 -1.75 -20.69 15.93
N LEU A 744 -1.24 -21.12 14.77
CA LEU A 744 0.18 -21.45 14.57
C LEU A 744 1.11 -20.21 14.59
N GLY A 745 0.56 -19.02 14.57
CA GLY A 745 1.35 -17.77 14.62
C GLY A 745 1.49 -17.05 13.27
N GLY A 746 0.83 -17.52 12.21
CA GLY A 746 0.78 -16.78 10.94
C GLY A 746 0.11 -15.41 11.11
N TYR A 747 0.53 -14.43 10.31
CA TYR A 747 0.02 -13.07 10.40
C TYR A 747 -1.10 -12.74 9.41
N HIS A 748 -0.88 -13.06 8.14
CA HIS A 748 -1.75 -12.63 7.06
C HIS A 748 -1.91 -13.73 6.01
N CYS A 749 -3.12 -13.88 5.49
CA CYS A 749 -3.38 -14.65 4.29
C CYS A 749 -4.46 -13.98 3.43
N GLN A 750 -4.34 -14.18 2.12
CA GLN A 750 -5.30 -13.72 1.12
C GLN A 750 -5.42 -14.75 0.00
N PHE A 751 -6.55 -14.71 -0.70
CA PHE A 751 -6.90 -15.78 -1.62
C PHE A 751 -7.23 -15.24 -3.01
N ASN A 752 -6.68 -15.90 -4.04
CA ASN A 752 -7.20 -15.87 -5.41
C ASN A 752 -8.09 -17.09 -5.60
N VAL A 753 -9.34 -16.86 -5.97
CA VAL A 753 -10.30 -17.95 -6.24
C VAL A 753 -10.69 -17.86 -7.71
N ILE A 754 -9.87 -18.48 -8.56
CA ILE A 754 -9.99 -18.34 -10.03
C ILE A 754 -9.30 -19.51 -10.73
N ASP A 755 -9.87 -19.92 -11.85
CA ASP A 755 -9.28 -20.97 -12.71
C ASP A 755 -8.20 -20.39 -13.62
N VAL A 756 -7.19 -21.20 -13.92
CA VAL A 756 -6.11 -20.84 -14.84
C VAL A 756 -6.64 -20.62 -16.25
N GLU A 757 -7.63 -21.41 -16.67
CA GLU A 757 -8.29 -21.29 -17.97
C GLU A 757 -8.95 -19.94 -18.15
N THR A 758 -9.67 -19.43 -17.14
CA THR A 758 -10.27 -18.08 -17.14
C THR A 758 -9.21 -17.00 -17.29
N LEU A 759 -8.09 -17.11 -16.58
CA LEU A 759 -6.98 -16.15 -16.69
C LEU A 759 -6.33 -16.18 -18.08
N ARG A 760 -6.17 -17.38 -18.68
CA ARG A 760 -5.64 -17.50 -20.04
C ARG A 760 -6.58 -16.92 -21.08
N ASP A 761 -7.88 -17.19 -20.95
CA ASP A 761 -8.88 -16.60 -21.85
C ASP A 761 -8.92 -15.06 -21.71
N ALA A 762 -8.85 -14.55 -20.50
CA ALA A 762 -8.77 -13.10 -20.26
C ALA A 762 -7.51 -12.44 -20.84
N GLN A 763 -6.40 -13.18 -20.98
CA GLN A 763 -5.20 -12.69 -21.67
C GLN A 763 -5.40 -12.60 -23.19
N GLU A 764 -6.16 -13.52 -23.77
CA GLU A 764 -6.40 -13.62 -25.22
C GLU A 764 -7.56 -12.71 -25.65
N ASN A 765 -8.59 -12.59 -24.82
CA ASN A 765 -9.83 -11.86 -25.06
C ASN A 765 -10.10 -10.77 -24.00
N PRO A 766 -9.18 -9.80 -23.78
CA PRO A 766 -9.27 -8.84 -22.67
C PRO A 766 -10.54 -7.97 -22.69
N GLN A 767 -11.16 -7.78 -23.85
CA GLN A 767 -12.41 -7.01 -23.99
C GLN A 767 -13.60 -7.65 -23.27
N ASP A 768 -13.59 -8.99 -23.08
CA ASP A 768 -14.67 -9.73 -22.44
C ASP A 768 -14.50 -9.83 -20.91
N TYR A 769 -13.37 -9.37 -20.39
CA TYR A 769 -12.96 -9.53 -18.99
C TYR A 769 -12.59 -8.20 -18.31
N GLN A 770 -13.19 -7.08 -18.75
CA GLN A 770 -12.84 -5.74 -18.27
C GLN A 770 -13.04 -5.55 -16.76
N ASP A 771 -13.95 -6.31 -16.14
CA ASP A 771 -14.25 -6.24 -14.70
C ASP A 771 -13.62 -7.38 -13.89
N LEU A 772 -12.81 -8.26 -14.52
CA LEU A 772 -12.16 -9.35 -13.83
C LEU A 772 -11.12 -8.83 -12.84
N LEU A 773 -11.42 -8.94 -11.55
CA LEU A 773 -10.47 -8.63 -10.49
C LEU A 773 -9.62 -9.85 -10.14
N VAL A 774 -8.37 -9.60 -9.82
CA VAL A 774 -7.45 -10.60 -9.25
C VAL A 774 -6.69 -10.00 -8.07
N ARG A 775 -6.36 -10.86 -7.11
CA ARG A 775 -5.44 -10.47 -6.04
C ARG A 775 -4.00 -10.56 -6.52
N VAL A 776 -3.32 -9.45 -6.57
CA VAL A 776 -1.92 -9.39 -6.98
C VAL A 776 -1.02 -9.80 -5.80
N ALA A 777 -0.68 -8.89 -4.92
CA ALA A 777 0.01 -9.16 -3.66
C ALA A 777 -0.22 -7.97 -2.71
N GLY A 778 -1.17 -8.12 -1.78
CA GLY A 778 -1.60 -7.07 -0.87
C GLY A 778 -2.64 -6.09 -1.45
N TYR A 779 -2.93 -6.17 -2.74
CA TYR A 779 -3.97 -5.38 -3.40
C TYR A 779 -4.65 -6.18 -4.51
N SER A 780 -5.83 -5.76 -4.92
CA SER A 780 -6.54 -6.29 -6.09
C SER A 780 -6.49 -5.31 -7.24
N ALA A 781 -6.44 -5.81 -8.46
CA ALA A 781 -6.47 -5.01 -9.67
C ALA A 781 -7.30 -5.71 -10.75
N ARG A 782 -7.74 -4.96 -11.76
CA ARG A 782 -8.34 -5.54 -12.95
C ARG A 782 -7.26 -6.29 -13.72
N PHE A 783 -7.46 -7.57 -13.95
CA PHE A 783 -6.46 -8.46 -14.57
C PHE A 783 -5.98 -7.93 -15.93
N VAL A 784 -6.90 -7.41 -16.73
CA VAL A 784 -6.61 -6.88 -18.06
C VAL A 784 -5.76 -5.60 -18.05
N ASN A 785 -5.71 -4.89 -16.92
CA ASN A 785 -4.88 -3.69 -16.76
C ASN A 785 -3.44 -4.00 -16.32
N LEU A 786 -3.18 -5.25 -15.90
CA LEU A 786 -1.85 -5.68 -15.48
C LEU A 786 -0.94 -5.96 -16.67
N SER A 787 0.35 -5.74 -16.51
CA SER A 787 1.33 -6.13 -17.52
C SER A 787 1.31 -7.65 -17.75
N ARG A 788 1.73 -8.07 -18.95
CA ARG A 788 1.79 -9.49 -19.31
C ARG A 788 2.62 -10.30 -18.31
N GLU A 789 3.70 -9.74 -17.81
CA GLU A 789 4.58 -10.39 -16.83
C GLU A 789 3.87 -10.64 -15.49
N VAL A 790 3.10 -9.64 -15.00
CA VAL A 790 2.31 -9.78 -13.77
C VAL A 790 1.20 -10.80 -13.95
N GLN A 791 0.50 -10.77 -15.09
CA GLN A 791 -0.50 -11.78 -15.44
C GLN A 791 0.09 -13.20 -15.43
N GLU A 792 1.23 -13.41 -16.09
CA GLU A 792 1.94 -14.69 -16.12
C GLU A 792 2.39 -15.16 -14.73
N GLU A 793 2.84 -14.24 -13.89
CA GLU A 793 3.21 -14.56 -12.51
C GLU A 793 2.01 -15.09 -11.73
N ILE A 794 0.86 -14.43 -11.79
CA ILE A 794 -0.38 -14.85 -11.12
C ILE A 794 -0.86 -16.22 -11.65
N ILE A 795 -0.77 -16.45 -12.95
CA ILE A 795 -1.15 -17.72 -13.58
C ILE A 795 -0.26 -18.87 -13.08
N ARG A 796 1.04 -18.63 -12.92
CA ARG A 796 2.03 -19.66 -12.51
C ARG A 796 1.95 -20.04 -11.03
N ARG A 797 1.30 -19.27 -10.17
CA ARG A 797 1.11 -19.60 -8.75
C ARG A 797 0.44 -20.96 -8.64
N THR A 798 0.85 -21.75 -7.65
CA THR A 798 0.23 -23.06 -7.40
C THR A 798 -1.28 -22.88 -7.20
N THR A 799 -2.06 -23.67 -7.93
CA THR A 799 -3.52 -23.73 -7.77
C THR A 799 -3.87 -24.95 -6.95
N HIS A 800 -4.30 -24.76 -5.71
CA HIS A 800 -4.70 -25.86 -4.84
C HIS A 800 -6.11 -26.34 -5.19
N GLN A 801 -6.27 -27.64 -5.28
CA GLN A 801 -7.53 -28.35 -5.60
C GLN A 801 -8.09 -29.13 -4.40
N ALA A 802 -7.38 -29.12 -3.26
CA ALA A 802 -7.78 -29.71 -1.99
C ALA A 802 -7.27 -28.84 -0.82
N MET A 803 -8.03 -28.79 0.29
CA MET A 803 -7.64 -28.15 1.53
C MET A 803 -7.06 -29.17 2.53
#